data_06dea178ef02dedf8f7820b1f4f13a38
#
_entry.id   06dea178ef02dedf8f7820b1f4f13a38
#
_cell.length_a   1.000
_cell.length_b   1.000
_cell.length_c   1.000
_cell.angle_alpha   90.00
_cell.angle_beta   90.00
_cell.angle_gamma   90.00
#
_symmetry.space_group_name_H-M   'P 1'
#
loop_
_entity.id
_entity.type
_entity.pdbx_description
1 polymer ?
#
loop_
_entity_poly.entity_id
_entity_poly.type
_entity_poly.pdbx_seq_one_letter_code
_entity_poly.pdbx_strand_id
1 'polypeptide(L)'
;MKRSLTLLAVVVAVAAGAGYWYVQGKLPRREGEVAIAGLQAPVSVRYDARGVPHLQAQSEPDLYRALGYVHAQDRLFQMEIMRRLARGELAEVLGNKLLPTDTLFRSLRIREQAALMAKRQDPQSPAGQALQAYLEGVNSWQASHPKPMEFDLLGITPRPFTAEDTLSIAGYLAYSFAAAFRTEPALTYIRDQLGPDYLNVFVQGWQPDGALGKPLAAADWRTLEALARLSHEALTDAGIPQFEGSNAWAVSGSRTRSGKPLLAGDPHISFAVPAVWYEAELSAPGFNLYGYFQALNPFALLGHNRDFGWSLTMFQNDDVDLIAERSNPADPSQVMVGGKWQALEKTEQQIAVKGETPVTISLRRSPHGPIVNDVLGNTAGATPIAMWWAFLETENPILDGFYQLNRADTLAKMREAAGKVHAPGLNFVWANARGDIGWWAAAKLPIRPDGVDPGFILDGASTQADKLGFYPFSVNPQQENPTQGYIVSANYQPAAAVPVPGYYNLPDRGRQLDRYLANPDVKWDTQNSQALQLDTASAYGPRTLAPLLATLRGIAVGDEEKELVEQLAAWAGDYPLDSTTATLFNQFLYELAFAALHDELGDTWFPVLISTRAIDDALPRLAADADSPWWNTRGGNQRTDRTAVVRTAWQNSLKHLRDTLGNDPARWQWGKAHTLTHNHPLGVKKPLNLLFNVGAFAAPGTHEVPNNLSAKIGPAPWPVTYGPSTRRLIDFADAGQALTSNPVGQSGVPFDRHYSDQAEGYVQGQYQRAQMGVIPAHSTLRLIPGE
;
A
#
# COMPACT_ATOMS: atom_id res chain seq x y z
N MET A 1 -52.39 -23.20 -13.03
CA MET A 1 -51.12 -23.61 -12.36
C MET A 1 -50.11 -24.26 -13.29
N LYS A 2 -50.37 -25.39 -13.96
CA LYS A 2 -49.34 -26.02 -14.84
C LYS A 2 -48.81 -25.09 -15.96
N ARG A 3 -49.70 -24.38 -16.71
CA ARG A 3 -49.30 -23.45 -17.78
C ARG A 3 -48.50 -22.26 -17.25
N SER A 4 -48.82 -21.74 -16.05
CA SER A 4 -48.07 -20.63 -15.42
C SER A 4 -46.68 -21.07 -14.96
N LEU A 5 -46.52 -22.31 -14.44
CA LEU A 5 -45.23 -22.91 -14.10
C LEU A 5 -44.38 -23.17 -15.34
N THR A 6 -44.97 -23.64 -16.44
CA THR A 6 -44.25 -23.84 -17.71
C THR A 6 -43.77 -22.50 -18.29
N LEU A 7 -44.61 -21.46 -18.25
CA LEU A 7 -44.21 -20.12 -18.71
C LEU A 7 -43.06 -19.54 -17.86
N LEU A 8 -43.14 -19.68 -16.53
CA LEU A 8 -42.07 -19.26 -15.61
C LEU A 8 -40.76 -20.02 -15.91
N ALA A 9 -40.83 -21.34 -16.09
CA ALA A 9 -39.66 -22.14 -16.44
C ALA A 9 -39.02 -21.73 -17.79
N VAL A 10 -39.82 -21.40 -18.80
CA VAL A 10 -39.34 -20.88 -20.08
C VAL A 10 -38.68 -19.51 -19.90
N VAL A 11 -39.31 -18.59 -19.16
CA VAL A 11 -38.74 -17.26 -18.88
C VAL A 11 -37.40 -17.39 -18.14
N VAL A 12 -37.33 -18.26 -17.14
CA VAL A 12 -36.09 -18.52 -16.41
C VAL A 12 -35.01 -19.11 -17.29
N ALA A 13 -35.35 -20.05 -18.18
CA ALA A 13 -34.40 -20.66 -19.10
C ALA A 13 -33.90 -19.66 -20.16
N VAL A 14 -34.77 -18.79 -20.68
CA VAL A 14 -34.37 -17.72 -21.61
C VAL A 14 -33.49 -16.69 -20.92
N ALA A 15 -33.83 -16.29 -19.68
CA ALA A 15 -33.01 -15.35 -18.90
C ALA A 15 -31.64 -15.95 -18.56
N ALA A 16 -31.59 -17.23 -18.16
CA ALA A 16 -30.34 -17.95 -17.91
C ALA A 16 -29.48 -18.07 -19.18
N GLY A 17 -30.10 -18.39 -20.34
CA GLY A 17 -29.41 -18.44 -21.63
C GLY A 17 -28.84 -17.05 -22.03
N ALA A 18 -29.63 -15.99 -21.91
CA ALA A 18 -29.20 -14.63 -22.19
C ALA A 18 -28.07 -14.20 -21.24
N GLY A 19 -28.18 -14.51 -19.94
CA GLY A 19 -27.13 -14.27 -18.94
C GLY A 19 -25.83 -15.01 -19.27
N TYR A 20 -25.93 -16.28 -19.67
CA TYR A 20 -24.76 -17.06 -20.10
C TYR A 20 -24.04 -16.40 -21.30
N TRP A 21 -24.79 -16.05 -22.36
CA TRP A 21 -24.21 -15.39 -23.54
C TRP A 21 -23.63 -14.03 -23.22
N TYR A 22 -24.28 -13.26 -22.34
CA TYR A 22 -23.74 -12.00 -21.86
C TYR A 22 -22.39 -12.17 -21.17
N VAL A 23 -22.30 -13.12 -20.24
CA VAL A 23 -21.05 -13.43 -19.52
C VAL A 23 -19.96 -13.92 -20.47
N GLN A 24 -20.29 -14.88 -21.37
CA GLN A 24 -19.33 -15.43 -22.33
C GLN A 24 -18.72 -14.34 -23.22
N GLY A 25 -19.51 -13.34 -23.61
CA GLY A 25 -19.03 -12.20 -24.41
C GLY A 25 -18.08 -11.26 -23.68
N LYS A 26 -17.97 -11.36 -22.34
CA LYS A 26 -17.07 -10.55 -21.50
C LYS A 26 -15.77 -11.27 -21.15
N LEU A 27 -15.69 -12.59 -21.33
CA LEU A 27 -14.53 -13.37 -20.93
C LEU A 27 -13.29 -13.08 -21.80
N PRO A 28 -12.09 -13.10 -21.23
CA PRO A 28 -10.83 -12.91 -21.95
C PRO A 28 -10.61 -13.98 -23.03
N ARG A 29 -10.20 -13.56 -24.19
CA ARG A 29 -9.86 -14.46 -25.30
C ARG A 29 -8.37 -14.83 -25.22
N ARG A 30 -8.06 -16.10 -24.96
CA ARG A 30 -6.69 -16.59 -24.79
C ARG A 30 -6.21 -17.55 -25.89
N GLU A 31 -6.97 -17.68 -26.99
CA GLU A 31 -6.63 -18.55 -28.12
C GLU A 31 -7.12 -18.00 -29.46
N GLY A 32 -6.54 -18.51 -30.56
CA GLY A 32 -6.87 -18.11 -31.92
C GLY A 32 -6.02 -16.94 -32.42
N GLU A 33 -6.53 -16.21 -33.42
CA GLU A 33 -5.88 -15.04 -34.01
C GLU A 33 -6.74 -13.78 -33.83
N VAL A 34 -6.08 -12.64 -33.58
CA VAL A 34 -6.73 -11.32 -33.51
C VAL A 34 -5.86 -10.30 -34.24
N ALA A 35 -6.48 -9.54 -35.14
CA ALA A 35 -5.84 -8.43 -35.83
C ALA A 35 -5.83 -7.19 -34.93
N ILE A 36 -4.66 -6.56 -34.80
CA ILE A 36 -4.44 -5.32 -34.02
C ILE A 36 -3.77 -4.30 -34.92
N ALA A 37 -4.36 -3.10 -35.02
CA ALA A 37 -3.77 -1.99 -35.75
C ALA A 37 -2.41 -1.57 -35.13
N GLY A 38 -1.47 -1.20 -36.00
CA GLY A 38 -0.16 -0.68 -35.61
C GLY A 38 0.91 -1.74 -35.27
N LEU A 39 0.58 -3.04 -35.22
CA LEU A 39 1.60 -4.09 -35.17
C LEU A 39 2.36 -4.14 -36.51
N GLN A 40 3.68 -4.28 -36.43
CA GLN A 40 4.53 -4.45 -37.61
C GLN A 40 4.72 -5.93 -37.94
N ALA A 41 4.75 -6.79 -36.92
CA ALA A 41 4.91 -8.23 -37.05
C ALA A 41 3.99 -8.97 -36.06
N PRO A 42 3.68 -10.26 -36.34
CA PRO A 42 2.87 -11.06 -35.41
C PRO A 42 3.55 -11.21 -34.05
N VAL A 43 2.73 -11.12 -32.97
CA VAL A 43 3.15 -11.39 -31.60
C VAL A 43 2.48 -12.66 -31.09
N SER A 44 3.27 -13.57 -30.53
CA SER A 44 2.77 -14.78 -29.89
C SER A 44 2.53 -14.51 -28.40
N VAL A 45 1.34 -14.77 -27.91
CA VAL A 45 0.97 -14.72 -26.50
C VAL A 45 0.60 -16.13 -26.03
N ARG A 46 1.50 -16.75 -25.30
CA ARG A 46 1.27 -18.07 -24.69
C ARG A 46 0.82 -17.90 -23.27
N TYR A 47 -0.25 -18.57 -22.88
CA TYR A 47 -0.75 -18.52 -21.51
C TYR A 47 -0.36 -19.80 -20.75
N ASP A 48 0.16 -19.64 -19.54
CA ASP A 48 0.42 -20.74 -18.62
C ASP A 48 -0.88 -21.24 -17.96
N ALA A 49 -0.77 -22.23 -17.06
CA ALA A 49 -1.91 -22.80 -16.36
C ALA A 49 -2.59 -21.82 -15.38
N ARG A 50 -1.94 -20.71 -15.01
CA ARG A 50 -2.47 -19.64 -14.16
C ARG A 50 -3.06 -18.47 -14.97
N GLY A 51 -3.06 -18.57 -16.31
CA GLY A 51 -3.48 -17.49 -17.19
C GLY A 51 -2.47 -16.35 -17.32
N VAL A 52 -1.22 -16.54 -16.93
CA VAL A 52 -0.16 -15.55 -17.09
C VAL A 52 0.29 -15.53 -18.57
N PRO A 53 0.29 -14.35 -19.22
CA PRO A 53 0.72 -14.23 -20.61
C PRO A 53 2.25 -14.20 -20.72
N HIS A 54 2.79 -14.98 -21.66
CA HIS A 54 4.17 -14.98 -22.12
C HIS A 54 4.19 -14.43 -23.54
N LEU A 55 4.63 -13.18 -23.68
CA LEU A 55 4.61 -12.44 -24.93
C LEU A 55 5.95 -12.55 -25.64
N GLN A 56 5.92 -12.92 -26.92
CA GLN A 56 7.11 -12.96 -27.78
C GLN A 56 6.86 -12.15 -29.05
N ALA A 57 7.66 -11.09 -29.24
CA ALA A 57 7.60 -10.18 -30.37
C ALA A 57 8.95 -10.06 -31.07
N GLN A 58 8.96 -9.46 -32.26
CA GLN A 58 10.18 -9.17 -33.04
C GLN A 58 10.73 -7.78 -32.74
N SER A 59 9.94 -6.91 -32.09
CA SER A 59 10.33 -5.55 -31.71
C SER A 59 9.73 -5.18 -30.36
N GLU A 60 10.35 -4.24 -29.65
CA GLU A 60 9.81 -3.73 -28.38
C GLU A 60 8.49 -2.94 -28.56
N PRO A 61 8.31 -2.08 -29.59
CA PRO A 61 7.01 -1.46 -29.82
C PRO A 61 5.85 -2.45 -29.98
N ASP A 62 6.06 -3.52 -30.76
CA ASP A 62 5.05 -4.57 -30.90
C ASP A 62 4.81 -5.33 -29.58
N LEU A 63 5.88 -5.56 -28.81
CA LEU A 63 5.80 -6.22 -27.51
C LEU A 63 4.94 -5.40 -26.51
N TYR A 64 5.20 -4.09 -26.40
CA TYR A 64 4.44 -3.22 -25.50
C TYR A 64 3.00 -3.01 -25.97
N ARG A 65 2.77 -2.93 -27.28
CA ARG A 65 1.40 -2.88 -27.84
C ARG A 65 0.62 -4.13 -27.49
N ALA A 66 1.24 -5.29 -27.65
CA ALA A 66 0.63 -6.57 -27.27
C ALA A 66 0.39 -6.66 -25.74
N LEU A 67 1.33 -6.21 -24.91
CA LEU A 67 1.15 -6.13 -23.47
C LEU A 67 -0.05 -5.26 -23.11
N GLY A 68 -0.17 -4.06 -23.69
CA GLY A 68 -1.31 -3.16 -23.47
C GLY A 68 -2.65 -3.81 -23.80
N TYR A 69 -2.70 -4.54 -24.93
CA TYR A 69 -3.89 -5.25 -25.37
C TYR A 69 -4.30 -6.35 -24.37
N VAL A 70 -3.41 -7.25 -23.97
CA VAL A 70 -3.74 -8.36 -23.06
C VAL A 70 -3.95 -7.88 -21.62
N HIS A 71 -3.27 -6.83 -21.21
CA HIS A 71 -3.48 -6.21 -19.89
C HIS A 71 -4.87 -5.57 -19.80
N ALA A 72 -5.30 -4.86 -20.84
CA ALA A 72 -6.67 -4.32 -20.89
C ALA A 72 -7.74 -5.41 -20.94
N GLN A 73 -7.49 -6.49 -21.65
CA GLN A 73 -8.39 -7.65 -21.70
C GLN A 73 -8.73 -8.20 -20.31
N ASP A 74 -7.74 -8.26 -19.42
CA ASP A 74 -7.90 -8.80 -18.08
C ASP A 74 -8.24 -7.74 -17.02
N ARG A 75 -7.89 -6.45 -17.22
CA ARG A 75 -7.85 -5.45 -16.14
C ARG A 75 -8.44 -4.08 -16.48
N LEU A 76 -9.21 -3.92 -17.57
CA LEU A 76 -9.68 -2.62 -18.03
C LEU A 76 -10.49 -1.86 -16.96
N PHE A 77 -11.36 -2.54 -16.20
CA PHE A 77 -12.09 -1.90 -15.11
C PHE A 77 -11.15 -1.35 -14.02
N GLN A 78 -10.13 -2.13 -13.65
CA GLN A 78 -9.12 -1.69 -12.69
C GLN A 78 -8.37 -0.45 -13.21
N MET A 79 -7.98 -0.44 -14.51
CA MET A 79 -7.34 0.72 -15.14
C MET A 79 -8.23 1.96 -15.06
N GLU A 80 -9.53 1.80 -15.33
CA GLU A 80 -10.50 2.90 -15.30
C GLU A 80 -10.69 3.49 -13.90
N ILE A 81 -10.85 2.63 -12.88
CA ILE A 81 -11.04 3.09 -11.51
C ILE A 81 -9.77 3.77 -10.97
N MET A 82 -8.59 3.22 -11.28
CA MET A 82 -7.31 3.82 -10.89
C MET A 82 -7.10 5.20 -11.53
N ARG A 83 -7.38 5.34 -12.82
CA ARG A 83 -7.36 6.62 -13.50
C ARG A 83 -8.30 7.63 -12.84
N ARG A 84 -9.55 7.22 -12.55
CA ARG A 84 -10.55 8.08 -11.94
C ARG A 84 -10.17 8.53 -10.53
N LEU A 85 -9.63 7.62 -9.72
CA LEU A 85 -9.10 7.99 -8.41
C LEU A 85 -8.02 9.07 -8.54
N ALA A 86 -6.96 8.76 -9.30
CA ALA A 86 -5.80 9.63 -9.41
C ALA A 86 -6.14 11.02 -9.97
N ARG A 87 -7.21 11.12 -10.74
CA ARG A 87 -7.70 12.37 -11.34
C ARG A 87 -8.82 13.05 -10.55
N GLY A 88 -9.34 12.42 -9.48
CA GLY A 88 -10.48 12.91 -8.71
C GLY A 88 -11.76 12.94 -9.55
N GLU A 89 -12.17 11.79 -10.11
CA GLU A 89 -13.30 11.60 -11.03
C GLU A 89 -14.16 10.37 -10.66
N LEU A 90 -14.05 9.86 -9.41
CA LEU A 90 -14.82 8.68 -8.99
C LEU A 90 -16.30 8.97 -8.77
N ALA A 91 -16.64 10.15 -8.24
CA ALA A 91 -18.02 10.52 -7.93
C ALA A 91 -18.92 10.53 -9.18
N GLU A 92 -18.36 10.78 -10.35
CA GLU A 92 -19.07 10.71 -11.64
C GLU A 92 -19.71 9.33 -11.89
N VAL A 93 -19.09 8.26 -11.42
CA VAL A 93 -19.56 6.88 -11.69
C VAL A 93 -20.03 6.14 -10.43
N LEU A 94 -19.48 6.45 -9.25
CA LEU A 94 -19.80 5.78 -7.99
C LEU A 94 -20.71 6.60 -7.07
N GLY A 95 -20.94 7.89 -7.38
CA GLY A 95 -21.89 8.76 -6.69
C GLY A 95 -21.26 9.61 -5.59
N ASN A 96 -22.11 10.39 -4.93
CA ASN A 96 -21.76 11.48 -4.02
C ASN A 96 -20.91 11.05 -2.81
N LYS A 97 -20.99 9.79 -2.38
CA LYS A 97 -20.15 9.27 -1.29
C LYS A 97 -18.64 9.48 -1.54
N LEU A 98 -18.20 9.49 -2.82
CA LEU A 98 -16.80 9.66 -3.19
C LEU A 98 -16.42 11.10 -3.56
N LEU A 99 -17.34 12.07 -3.44
CA LEU A 99 -17.03 13.47 -3.65
C LEU A 99 -15.92 14.00 -2.73
N PRO A 100 -15.86 13.66 -1.43
CA PRO A 100 -14.73 14.06 -0.57
C PRO A 100 -13.39 13.50 -1.06
N THR A 101 -13.36 12.23 -1.49
CA THR A 101 -12.16 11.60 -2.07
C THR A 101 -11.71 12.33 -3.35
N ASP A 102 -12.64 12.60 -4.26
CA ASP A 102 -12.33 13.35 -5.50
C ASP A 102 -11.83 14.77 -5.20
N THR A 103 -12.47 15.46 -4.25
CA THR A 103 -12.04 16.80 -3.83
C THR A 103 -10.62 16.76 -3.25
N LEU A 104 -10.30 15.75 -2.44
CA LEU A 104 -8.96 15.55 -1.92
C LEU A 104 -7.93 15.36 -3.05
N PHE A 105 -8.17 14.42 -3.97
CA PHE A 105 -7.24 14.16 -5.08
C PHE A 105 -7.07 15.37 -6.02
N ARG A 106 -8.11 16.20 -6.19
CA ARG A 106 -7.99 17.49 -6.89
C ARG A 106 -7.15 18.49 -6.10
N SER A 107 -7.34 18.56 -4.77
CA SER A 107 -6.58 19.47 -3.89
C SER A 107 -5.08 19.09 -3.87
N LEU A 108 -4.73 17.80 -3.98
CA LEU A 108 -3.36 17.33 -4.06
C LEU A 108 -2.63 17.68 -5.37
N ARG A 109 -3.31 18.23 -6.37
CA ARG A 109 -2.72 18.65 -7.65
C ARG A 109 -2.04 17.55 -8.44
N ILE A 110 -2.36 16.27 -8.19
CA ILE A 110 -1.79 15.12 -8.90
C ILE A 110 -2.05 15.22 -10.41
N ARG A 111 -3.24 15.65 -10.79
CA ARG A 111 -3.64 15.79 -12.19
C ARG A 111 -2.78 16.82 -12.94
N GLU A 112 -2.54 17.97 -12.32
CA GLU A 112 -1.71 19.04 -12.88
C GLU A 112 -0.25 18.61 -12.98
N GLN A 113 0.26 17.91 -11.94
CA GLN A 113 1.60 17.36 -11.96
C GLN A 113 1.78 16.28 -13.03
N ALA A 114 0.81 15.38 -13.20
CA ALA A 114 0.81 14.38 -14.25
C ALA A 114 0.85 15.01 -15.66
N ALA A 115 0.10 16.11 -15.88
CA ALA A 115 0.15 16.86 -17.14
C ALA A 115 1.52 17.50 -17.40
N LEU A 116 2.17 18.03 -16.33
CA LEU A 116 3.53 18.57 -16.44
C LEU A 116 4.55 17.45 -16.74
N MET A 117 4.44 16.30 -16.08
CA MET A 117 5.30 15.15 -16.33
C MET A 117 5.13 14.62 -17.76
N ALA A 118 3.87 14.50 -18.24
CA ALA A 118 3.58 14.09 -19.63
C ALA A 118 4.17 15.06 -20.66
N LYS A 119 4.12 16.36 -20.38
CA LYS A 119 4.72 17.38 -21.26
C LYS A 119 6.26 17.32 -21.29
N ARG A 120 6.89 16.88 -20.18
CA ARG A 120 8.37 16.72 -20.10
C ARG A 120 8.84 15.42 -20.72
N GLN A 121 7.98 14.40 -20.79
CA GLN A 121 8.31 13.11 -21.38
C GLN A 121 8.63 13.28 -22.86
N ASP A 122 9.82 12.90 -23.29
CA ASP A 122 10.17 12.86 -24.71
C ASP A 122 9.45 11.70 -25.40
N PRO A 123 8.50 11.94 -26.30
CA PRO A 123 7.77 10.88 -26.98
C PRO A 123 8.67 10.07 -27.94
N GLN A 124 9.83 10.58 -28.31
CA GLN A 124 10.81 9.88 -29.15
C GLN A 124 11.83 9.08 -28.33
N SER A 125 11.86 9.26 -27.00
CA SER A 125 12.68 8.41 -26.14
C SER A 125 12.18 6.96 -26.18
N PRO A 126 13.05 5.96 -25.95
CA PRO A 126 12.61 4.57 -25.92
C PRO A 126 11.50 4.30 -24.88
N ALA A 127 11.52 4.96 -23.72
CA ALA A 127 10.46 4.87 -22.72
C ALA A 127 9.15 5.50 -23.22
N GLY A 128 9.22 6.67 -23.90
CA GLY A 128 8.06 7.34 -24.49
C GLY A 128 7.42 6.51 -25.59
N GLN A 129 8.21 5.92 -26.49
CA GLN A 129 7.71 5.02 -27.54
C GLN A 129 7.06 3.75 -26.95
N ALA A 130 7.65 3.16 -25.91
CA ALA A 130 7.10 2.00 -25.24
C ALA A 130 5.75 2.32 -24.55
N LEU A 131 5.66 3.48 -23.86
CA LEU A 131 4.41 3.96 -23.26
C LEU A 131 3.33 4.18 -24.32
N GLN A 132 3.68 4.86 -25.43
CA GLN A 132 2.73 5.11 -26.52
C GLN A 132 2.21 3.79 -27.11
N ALA A 133 3.09 2.86 -27.42
CA ALA A 133 2.70 1.55 -27.95
C ALA A 133 1.79 0.77 -26.99
N TYR A 134 2.10 0.78 -25.71
CA TYR A 134 1.26 0.17 -24.68
C TYR A 134 -0.16 0.79 -24.64
N LEU A 135 -0.25 2.11 -24.62
CA LEU A 135 -1.55 2.82 -24.62
C LEU A 135 -2.34 2.56 -25.90
N GLU A 136 -1.69 2.47 -27.05
CA GLU A 136 -2.33 2.06 -28.30
C GLU A 136 -2.91 0.65 -28.19
N GLY A 137 -2.22 -0.29 -27.57
CA GLY A 137 -2.72 -1.62 -27.30
C GLY A 137 -3.94 -1.63 -26.39
N VAL A 138 -3.89 -0.89 -25.25
CA VAL A 138 -5.03 -0.73 -24.33
C VAL A 138 -6.23 -0.16 -25.04
N ASN A 139 -6.05 0.93 -25.79
CA ASN A 139 -7.12 1.63 -26.50
C ASN A 139 -7.68 0.77 -27.65
N SER A 140 -6.84 0.00 -28.33
CA SER A 140 -7.28 -0.94 -29.38
C SER A 140 -8.23 -2.00 -28.82
N TRP A 141 -7.88 -2.61 -27.66
CA TRP A 141 -8.75 -3.57 -26.99
C TRP A 141 -10.08 -2.91 -26.60
N GLN A 142 -10.03 -1.75 -25.95
CA GLN A 142 -11.20 -1.02 -25.49
C GLN A 142 -12.17 -0.64 -26.64
N ALA A 143 -11.63 -0.31 -27.80
CA ALA A 143 -12.42 0.09 -28.98
C ALA A 143 -13.06 -1.09 -29.72
N SER A 144 -12.45 -2.28 -29.66
CA SER A 144 -12.82 -3.44 -30.48
C SER A 144 -13.61 -4.53 -29.73
N HIS A 145 -13.75 -4.43 -28.40
CA HIS A 145 -14.38 -5.45 -27.56
C HIS A 145 -15.55 -4.90 -26.76
N PRO A 146 -16.49 -5.76 -26.35
CA PRO A 146 -17.53 -5.37 -25.40
C PRO A 146 -16.91 -4.86 -24.09
N LYS A 147 -17.44 -3.73 -23.60
CA LYS A 147 -16.96 -3.15 -22.34
C LYS A 147 -17.17 -4.11 -21.15
N PRO A 148 -16.36 -4.03 -20.09
CA PRO A 148 -16.52 -4.85 -18.89
C PRO A 148 -17.92 -4.79 -18.29
N MET A 149 -18.32 -5.85 -17.55
CA MET A 149 -19.61 -5.91 -16.85
C MET A 149 -19.78 -4.72 -15.87
N GLU A 150 -18.75 -4.34 -15.20
CA GLU A 150 -18.73 -3.22 -14.25
C GLU A 150 -19.05 -1.90 -14.94
N PHE A 151 -18.59 -1.71 -16.18
CA PHE A 151 -18.94 -0.53 -16.98
C PHE A 151 -20.43 -0.49 -17.28
N ASP A 152 -21.06 -1.64 -17.59
CA ASP A 152 -22.50 -1.71 -17.80
C ASP A 152 -23.27 -1.40 -16.51
N LEU A 153 -22.85 -1.97 -15.38
CA LEU A 153 -23.48 -1.76 -14.07
C LEU A 153 -23.36 -0.32 -13.57
N LEU A 154 -22.26 0.33 -13.85
CA LEU A 154 -21.99 1.70 -13.41
C LEU A 154 -22.43 2.75 -14.43
N GLY A 155 -22.71 2.36 -15.67
CA GLY A 155 -23.02 3.27 -16.76
C GLY A 155 -21.79 4.01 -17.27
N ILE A 156 -20.58 3.40 -17.19
CA ILE A 156 -19.34 4.03 -17.64
C ILE A 156 -19.29 4.07 -19.17
N THR A 157 -19.04 5.26 -19.70
CA THR A 157 -18.69 5.45 -21.12
C THR A 157 -17.18 5.34 -21.27
N PRO A 158 -16.66 4.39 -22.06
CA PRO A 158 -15.22 4.30 -22.31
C PRO A 158 -14.66 5.58 -22.94
N ARG A 159 -13.49 5.98 -22.48
CA ARG A 159 -12.69 7.05 -23.08
C ARG A 159 -11.24 6.58 -23.26
N PRO A 160 -10.52 7.00 -24.29
CA PRO A 160 -9.13 6.59 -24.49
C PRO A 160 -8.25 6.91 -23.28
N PHE A 161 -7.30 6.02 -23.01
CA PHE A 161 -6.25 6.23 -22.01
C PHE A 161 -5.09 7.02 -22.62
N THR A 162 -4.48 7.88 -21.82
CA THR A 162 -3.42 8.80 -22.22
C THR A 162 -2.19 8.66 -21.34
N ALA A 163 -1.06 9.25 -21.76
CA ALA A 163 0.16 9.32 -20.93
C ALA A 163 -0.07 10.04 -19.59
N GLU A 164 -0.93 11.06 -19.56
CA GLU A 164 -1.30 11.74 -18.32
C GLU A 164 -2.01 10.80 -17.35
N ASP A 165 -2.86 9.89 -17.86
CA ASP A 165 -3.55 8.91 -17.04
C ASP A 165 -2.55 7.95 -16.39
N THR A 166 -1.56 7.42 -17.13
CA THR A 166 -0.48 6.59 -16.57
C THR A 166 0.34 7.34 -15.53
N LEU A 167 0.74 8.57 -15.82
CA LEU A 167 1.55 9.38 -14.91
C LEU A 167 0.79 9.80 -13.65
N SER A 168 -0.55 9.94 -13.73
CA SER A 168 -1.37 10.22 -12.56
C SER A 168 -1.36 9.04 -11.56
N ILE A 169 -1.16 7.79 -12.03
CA ILE A 169 -1.01 6.62 -11.15
C ILE A 169 0.24 6.75 -10.26
N ALA A 170 1.33 7.38 -10.75
CA ALA A 170 2.49 7.66 -9.92
C ALA A 170 2.13 8.60 -8.73
N GLY A 171 1.23 9.55 -8.93
CA GLY A 171 0.70 10.41 -7.87
C GLY A 171 -0.14 9.65 -6.85
N TYR A 172 -1.00 8.73 -7.28
CA TYR A 172 -1.68 7.82 -6.36
C TYR A 172 -0.70 6.97 -5.55
N LEU A 173 0.32 6.43 -6.19
CA LEU A 173 1.34 5.65 -5.50
C LEU A 173 2.06 6.51 -4.45
N ALA A 174 2.49 7.72 -4.81
CA ALA A 174 3.11 8.66 -3.88
C ALA A 174 2.18 9.05 -2.72
N TYR A 175 0.88 9.29 -2.98
CA TYR A 175 -0.11 9.55 -1.94
C TYR A 175 -0.27 8.37 -0.96
N SER A 176 -0.24 7.15 -1.46
CA SER A 176 -0.34 5.95 -0.62
C SER A 176 0.80 5.88 0.43
N PHE A 177 1.96 6.46 0.12
CA PHE A 177 3.13 6.53 1.02
C PHE A 177 3.12 7.75 1.95
N ALA A 178 2.28 8.75 1.73
CA ALA A 178 2.26 10.03 2.44
C ALA A 178 1.71 9.90 3.88
N ALA A 179 2.42 9.18 4.74
CA ALA A 179 2.02 8.92 6.13
C ALA A 179 2.00 10.18 7.00
N ALA A 180 2.85 11.18 6.69
CA ALA A 180 2.86 12.49 7.33
C ALA A 180 1.47 13.13 7.37
N PHE A 181 0.78 13.10 6.25
CA PHE A 181 -0.55 13.70 6.08
C PHE A 181 -1.60 13.17 7.08
N ARG A 182 -1.41 11.95 7.58
CA ARG A 182 -2.29 11.28 8.56
C ARG A 182 -1.79 11.44 9.98
N THR A 183 -0.46 11.53 10.17
CA THR A 183 0.19 11.40 11.48
C THR A 183 0.49 12.75 12.12
N GLU A 184 0.98 13.73 11.36
CA GLU A 184 1.34 15.06 11.89
C GLU A 184 0.18 15.76 12.60
N PRO A 185 -1.07 15.76 12.11
CA PRO A 185 -2.16 16.40 12.82
C PRO A 185 -2.39 15.81 14.21
N ALA A 186 -2.32 14.47 14.36
CA ALA A 186 -2.52 13.80 15.64
C ALA A 186 -1.39 14.09 16.63
N LEU A 187 -0.13 14.02 16.19
CA LEU A 187 1.02 14.33 17.03
C LEU A 187 1.06 15.82 17.42
N THR A 188 0.68 16.71 16.51
CA THR A 188 0.56 18.13 16.78
C THR A 188 -0.53 18.41 17.82
N TYR A 189 -1.69 17.74 17.71
CA TYR A 189 -2.74 17.83 18.72
C TYR A 189 -2.24 17.37 20.10
N ILE A 190 -1.55 16.23 20.19
CA ILE A 190 -1.00 15.72 21.45
C ILE A 190 -0.02 16.74 22.04
N ARG A 191 0.93 17.27 21.25
CA ARG A 191 1.89 18.29 21.69
C ARG A 191 1.20 19.52 22.25
N ASP A 192 0.22 20.06 21.51
CA ASP A 192 -0.34 21.40 21.76
C ASP A 192 -1.48 21.39 22.77
N GLN A 193 -2.22 20.30 22.89
CA GLN A 193 -3.42 20.19 23.76
C GLN A 193 -3.19 19.35 25.02
N LEU A 194 -2.30 18.34 24.96
CA LEU A 194 -1.99 17.51 26.10
C LEU A 194 -0.66 17.87 26.74
N GLY A 195 0.31 18.27 25.96
CA GLY A 195 1.63 18.69 26.40
C GLY A 195 2.73 17.69 26.01
N PRO A 196 4.01 18.14 26.12
CA PRO A 196 5.16 17.38 25.61
C PRO A 196 5.37 16.04 26.32
N ASP A 197 4.97 15.90 27.60
CA ASP A 197 5.16 14.65 28.35
C ASP A 197 4.36 13.47 27.74
N TYR A 198 3.24 13.77 27.10
CA TYR A 198 2.42 12.78 26.39
C TYR A 198 3.09 12.28 25.10
N LEU A 199 4.10 12.98 24.58
CA LEU A 199 4.85 12.56 23.40
C LEU A 199 5.92 11.50 23.71
N ASN A 200 6.27 11.26 24.98
CA ASN A 200 7.38 10.38 25.37
C ASN A 200 7.22 8.91 24.92
N VAL A 201 5.99 8.48 24.67
CA VAL A 201 5.72 7.12 24.16
C VAL A 201 5.82 7.02 22.64
N PHE A 202 5.79 8.15 21.91
CA PHE A 202 5.91 8.16 20.45
C PHE A 202 7.38 8.30 20.05
N VAL A 203 7.78 7.63 18.96
CA VAL A 203 9.15 7.73 18.46
C VAL A 203 9.34 9.08 17.74
N GLN A 204 10.17 9.91 18.31
CA GLN A 204 10.67 11.15 17.72
C GLN A 204 12.16 11.01 17.36
N GLY A 205 12.61 9.78 17.09
CA GLY A 205 14.02 9.39 17.11
C GLY A 205 14.87 9.87 15.94
N TRP A 206 14.26 10.38 14.86
CA TRP A 206 15.03 10.86 13.71
C TRP A 206 15.60 12.28 13.89
N GLN A 207 15.02 13.06 14.82
CA GLN A 207 15.50 14.39 15.20
C GLN A 207 15.47 14.58 16.72
N PRO A 208 16.29 13.82 17.48
CA PRO A 208 16.22 13.79 18.94
C PRO A 208 16.50 15.16 19.59
N ASP A 209 17.27 16.01 18.90
CA ASP A 209 17.58 17.39 19.32
C ASP A 209 16.73 18.44 18.59
N GLY A 210 15.74 18.02 17.81
CA GLY A 210 14.84 18.89 17.07
C GLY A 210 13.94 19.70 18.01
N ALA A 211 13.73 20.97 17.72
CA ALA A 211 12.79 21.78 18.46
C ALA A 211 11.35 21.29 18.18
N LEU A 212 10.57 21.05 19.24
CA LEU A 212 9.14 20.69 19.13
C LEU A 212 8.29 21.79 18.46
N GLY A 213 8.90 22.94 18.16
CA GLY A 213 8.22 24.11 17.63
C GLY A 213 7.33 24.79 18.67
N LYS A 214 6.72 25.90 18.26
CA LYS A 214 5.71 26.58 19.09
C LYS A 214 4.34 25.97 18.81
N PRO A 215 3.44 25.93 19.82
CA PRO A 215 2.05 25.54 19.59
C PRO A 215 1.41 26.37 18.48
N LEU A 216 0.52 25.76 17.70
CA LEU A 216 -0.21 26.46 16.65
C LEU A 216 -1.15 27.48 17.27
N ALA A 217 -0.94 28.77 17.00
CA ALA A 217 -1.61 29.86 17.69
C ALA A 217 -3.13 29.97 17.43
N ALA A 218 -3.63 29.32 16.40
CA ALA A 218 -5.04 29.39 15.98
C ALA A 218 -5.48 28.11 15.23
N ALA A 219 -5.14 26.93 15.79
CA ALA A 219 -5.49 25.68 15.15
C ALA A 219 -7.00 25.40 15.30
N ASP A 220 -7.68 25.16 14.18
CA ASP A 220 -8.99 24.53 14.17
C ASP A 220 -8.82 23.01 14.22
N TRP A 221 -8.80 22.47 15.42
CA TRP A 221 -8.59 21.04 15.68
C TRP A 221 -9.64 20.13 15.03
N ARG A 222 -10.87 20.62 14.83
CA ARG A 222 -11.93 19.86 14.14
C ARG A 222 -11.59 19.73 12.65
N THR A 223 -11.13 20.81 12.03
CA THR A 223 -10.68 20.81 10.64
C THR A 223 -9.46 19.88 10.46
N LEU A 224 -8.49 19.91 11.37
CA LEU A 224 -7.31 19.05 11.29
C LEU A 224 -7.64 17.57 11.48
N GLU A 225 -8.53 17.23 12.41
CA GLU A 225 -9.02 15.87 12.59
C GLU A 225 -9.74 15.37 11.33
N ALA A 226 -10.71 16.15 10.85
CA ALA A 226 -11.48 15.77 9.65
C ALA A 226 -10.55 15.57 8.43
N LEU A 227 -9.51 16.39 8.29
CA LEU A 227 -8.51 16.24 7.25
C LEU A 227 -7.70 14.94 7.40
N ALA A 228 -7.19 14.66 8.60
CA ALA A 228 -6.44 13.46 8.90
C ALA A 228 -7.29 12.19 8.67
N ARG A 229 -8.54 12.19 9.13
CA ARG A 229 -9.49 11.10 8.91
C ARG A 229 -9.77 10.88 7.43
N LEU A 230 -10.09 11.93 6.68
CA LEU A 230 -10.32 11.84 5.24
C LEU A 230 -9.09 11.29 4.51
N SER A 231 -7.88 11.74 4.87
CA SER A 231 -6.64 11.27 4.25
C SER A 231 -6.39 9.78 4.48
N HIS A 232 -6.88 9.23 5.60
CA HIS A 232 -6.80 7.81 5.91
C HIS A 232 -7.89 6.98 5.19
N GLU A 233 -9.12 7.51 5.11
CA GLU A 233 -10.29 6.80 4.61
C GLU A 233 -10.42 6.82 3.08
N ALA A 234 -9.83 7.81 2.40
CA ALA A 234 -10.06 8.08 0.99
C ALA A 234 -9.84 6.87 0.06
N LEU A 235 -8.79 6.09 0.26
CA LEU A 235 -8.52 4.89 -0.53
C LEU A 235 -9.42 3.72 -0.15
N THR A 236 -9.70 3.55 1.14
CA THR A 236 -10.58 2.51 1.65
C THR A 236 -12.02 2.71 1.16
N ASP A 237 -12.52 3.94 1.20
CA ASP A 237 -13.85 4.29 0.71
C ASP A 237 -14.01 4.09 -0.80
N ALA A 238 -12.93 4.28 -1.54
CA ALA A 238 -12.88 4.01 -2.97
C ALA A 238 -12.72 2.51 -3.30
N GLY A 239 -12.41 1.66 -2.32
CA GLY A 239 -12.10 0.24 -2.52
C GLY A 239 -10.79 0.03 -3.28
N ILE A 240 -9.83 0.94 -3.13
CA ILE A 240 -8.55 0.94 -3.85
C ILE A 240 -7.42 0.56 -2.89
N PRO A 241 -6.51 -0.34 -3.31
CA PRO A 241 -5.41 -0.80 -2.47
C PRO A 241 -4.49 0.32 -2.01
N GLN A 242 -4.10 0.28 -0.73
CA GLN A 242 -3.09 1.14 -0.13
C GLN A 242 -1.82 0.33 0.14
N PHE A 243 -0.66 0.94 -0.10
CA PHE A 243 0.64 0.35 0.24
C PHE A 243 0.90 0.56 1.73
N GLU A 244 1.22 -0.55 2.44
CA GLU A 244 1.32 -0.55 3.90
C GLU A 244 2.69 -0.99 4.40
N GLY A 245 3.40 -1.80 3.66
CA GLY A 245 4.70 -2.30 4.04
C GLY A 245 5.28 -3.28 3.02
N SER A 246 6.30 -3.99 3.42
CA SER A 246 6.92 -5.03 2.58
C SER A 246 7.98 -5.82 3.35
N ASN A 247 8.32 -7.03 2.87
CA ASN A 247 9.61 -7.67 3.14
C ASN A 247 10.43 -7.77 1.87
N ALA A 248 11.73 -7.65 1.98
CA ALA A 248 12.67 -8.13 0.98
C ALA A 248 13.99 -8.52 1.63
N TRP A 249 14.65 -9.54 1.10
CA TRP A 249 16.02 -9.89 1.45
C TRP A 249 16.77 -10.46 0.27
N ALA A 250 18.07 -10.29 0.31
CA ALA A 250 18.99 -10.90 -0.63
C ALA A 250 20.08 -11.67 0.12
N VAL A 251 20.42 -12.86 -0.36
CA VAL A 251 21.46 -13.72 0.24
C VAL A 251 22.55 -13.99 -0.79
N SER A 252 23.82 -13.76 -0.44
CA SER A 252 24.95 -13.98 -1.33
C SER A 252 25.17 -15.47 -1.61
N GLY A 253 25.80 -15.79 -2.75
CA GLY A 253 26.07 -17.16 -3.16
C GLY A 253 26.90 -17.98 -2.15
N SER A 254 27.74 -17.33 -1.35
CA SER A 254 28.52 -18.00 -0.31
C SER A 254 27.64 -18.62 0.78
N ARG A 255 26.40 -18.13 0.94
CA ARG A 255 25.44 -18.58 1.96
C ARG A 255 24.26 -19.38 1.42
N THR A 256 24.19 -19.57 0.09
CA THR A 256 23.15 -20.38 -0.56
C THR A 256 23.62 -21.79 -0.88
N ARG A 257 22.68 -22.73 -1.06
CA ARG A 257 22.96 -24.10 -1.52
C ARG A 257 23.41 -24.14 -2.97
N SER A 258 22.86 -23.27 -3.80
CA SER A 258 23.14 -23.20 -5.24
C SER A 258 24.51 -22.56 -5.54
N GLY A 259 25.12 -21.86 -4.59
CA GLY A 259 26.33 -21.07 -4.79
C GLY A 259 26.08 -19.77 -5.56
N LYS A 260 24.81 -19.42 -5.85
CA LYS A 260 24.40 -18.17 -6.50
C LYS A 260 23.51 -17.37 -5.58
N PRO A 261 23.41 -16.04 -5.75
CA PRO A 261 22.52 -15.22 -4.94
C PRO A 261 21.06 -15.66 -5.02
N LEU A 262 20.35 -15.46 -3.90
CA LEU A 262 18.92 -15.65 -3.77
C LEU A 262 18.28 -14.32 -3.39
N LEU A 263 17.19 -13.95 -4.08
CA LEU A 263 16.38 -12.78 -3.81
C LEU A 263 14.98 -13.20 -3.42
N ALA A 264 14.49 -12.67 -2.30
CA ALA A 264 13.11 -12.80 -1.85
C ALA A 264 12.45 -11.44 -1.75
N GLY A 265 11.13 -11.40 -1.93
CA GLY A 265 10.36 -10.18 -1.68
C GLY A 265 8.86 -10.39 -1.73
N ASP A 266 8.18 -9.63 -0.87
CA ASP A 266 6.72 -9.63 -0.74
C ASP A 266 6.23 -8.24 -0.30
N PRO A 267 5.75 -7.40 -1.24
CA PRO A 267 5.13 -6.12 -0.93
C PRO A 267 3.81 -6.32 -0.18
N HIS A 268 3.60 -5.57 0.92
CA HIS A 268 2.36 -5.61 1.68
C HIS A 268 1.45 -4.47 1.24
N ILE A 269 0.32 -4.83 0.67
CA ILE A 269 -0.65 -3.90 0.09
C ILE A 269 -2.04 -4.36 0.51
N SER A 270 -3.01 -3.45 0.59
CA SER A 270 -4.39 -3.82 0.88
C SER A 270 -4.90 -4.85 -0.11
N PHE A 271 -5.60 -5.87 0.40
CA PHE A 271 -6.15 -6.92 -0.42
C PHE A 271 -7.38 -6.45 -1.20
N ALA A 272 -7.40 -6.78 -2.47
CA ALA A 272 -8.51 -6.52 -3.38
C ALA A 272 -8.61 -7.59 -4.46
N VAL A 273 -9.74 -7.66 -5.12
CA VAL A 273 -9.91 -8.34 -6.39
C VAL A 273 -10.44 -7.34 -7.42
N PRO A 274 -9.74 -7.16 -8.55
CA PRO A 274 -8.48 -7.77 -8.95
C PRO A 274 -7.31 -7.41 -8.01
N ALA A 275 -6.30 -8.30 -7.91
CA ALA A 275 -5.05 -7.99 -7.22
C ALA A 275 -4.33 -6.82 -7.88
N VAL A 276 -3.45 -6.14 -7.11
CA VAL A 276 -2.69 -4.98 -7.62
C VAL A 276 -1.72 -5.35 -8.74
N TRP A 277 -1.19 -6.58 -8.73
CA TRP A 277 -0.20 -7.03 -9.70
C TRP A 277 -0.84 -7.81 -10.85
N TYR A 278 -0.33 -7.54 -12.05
CA TYR A 278 -0.55 -8.32 -13.26
C TYR A 278 0.79 -8.93 -13.68
N GLU A 279 0.90 -10.26 -13.69
CA GLU A 279 2.11 -10.95 -14.13
C GLU A 279 2.17 -11.03 -15.65
N ALA A 280 3.37 -10.86 -16.21
CA ALA A 280 3.64 -11.16 -17.62
C ALA A 280 5.13 -11.44 -17.84
N GLU A 281 5.46 -12.37 -18.77
CA GLU A 281 6.78 -12.50 -19.36
C GLU A 281 6.82 -11.77 -20.69
N LEU A 282 7.85 -10.95 -20.88
CA LEU A 282 8.09 -10.18 -22.08
C LEU A 282 9.39 -10.65 -22.75
N SER A 283 9.35 -10.95 -24.04
CA SER A 283 10.53 -11.39 -24.82
C SER A 283 10.57 -10.76 -26.21
N ALA A 284 11.69 -10.11 -26.51
CA ALA A 284 12.03 -9.60 -27.85
C ALA A 284 13.54 -9.76 -28.06
N PRO A 285 14.06 -9.60 -29.30
CA PRO A 285 15.52 -9.67 -29.53
C PRO A 285 16.30 -8.72 -28.62
N GLY A 286 17.18 -9.28 -27.79
CA GLY A 286 17.97 -8.52 -26.81
C GLY A 286 17.23 -8.07 -25.55
N PHE A 287 15.97 -8.45 -25.37
CA PHE A 287 15.17 -8.11 -24.21
C PHE A 287 14.38 -9.32 -23.67
N ASN A 288 14.48 -9.53 -22.37
CA ASN A 288 13.72 -10.56 -21.68
C ASN A 288 13.43 -10.11 -20.25
N LEU A 289 12.17 -10.24 -19.80
CA LEU A 289 11.72 -9.79 -18.49
C LEU A 289 10.54 -10.65 -18.01
N TYR A 290 10.60 -11.14 -16.77
CA TYR A 290 9.41 -11.56 -16.04
C TYR A 290 9.02 -10.44 -15.06
N GLY A 291 7.85 -9.85 -15.26
CA GLY A 291 7.44 -8.63 -14.57
C GLY A 291 6.10 -8.72 -13.86
N TYR A 292 5.94 -7.87 -12.86
CA TYR A 292 4.70 -7.60 -12.12
C TYR A 292 4.33 -6.15 -12.38
N PHE A 293 3.25 -5.98 -13.12
CA PHE A 293 2.79 -4.69 -13.63
C PHE A 293 1.61 -4.18 -12.82
N GLN A 294 1.61 -2.90 -12.54
CA GLN A 294 0.44 -2.21 -12.01
C GLN A 294 -0.51 -1.83 -13.16
N ALA A 295 -1.82 -1.81 -12.89
CA ALA A 295 -2.79 -1.40 -13.89
C ALA A 295 -2.39 -0.05 -14.53
N LEU A 296 -2.48 0.01 -15.85
CA LEU A 296 -2.12 1.17 -16.70
C LEU A 296 -0.63 1.57 -16.65
N ASN A 297 0.25 0.70 -16.16
CA ASN A 297 1.69 0.92 -16.18
C ASN A 297 2.39 -0.08 -17.12
N PRO A 298 3.11 0.37 -18.17
CA PRO A 298 3.81 -0.51 -19.11
C PRO A 298 5.07 -1.14 -18.54
N PHE A 299 5.61 -0.62 -17.43
CA PHE A 299 6.89 -1.07 -16.88
C PHE A 299 6.69 -1.81 -15.57
N ALA A 300 7.34 -2.96 -15.45
CA ALA A 300 7.27 -3.78 -14.27
C ALA A 300 7.89 -3.06 -13.06
N LEU A 301 7.10 -2.90 -12.00
CA LEU A 301 7.60 -2.36 -10.73
C LEU A 301 8.42 -3.40 -9.97
N LEU A 302 8.04 -4.67 -10.04
CA LEU A 302 8.78 -5.81 -9.51
C LEU A 302 9.15 -6.72 -10.68
N GLY A 303 10.32 -7.31 -10.67
CA GLY A 303 10.68 -8.19 -11.78
C GLY A 303 12.08 -8.78 -11.69
N HIS A 304 12.38 -9.57 -12.71
CA HIS A 304 13.72 -10.07 -12.96
C HIS A 304 13.88 -10.40 -14.45
N ASN A 305 15.09 -10.28 -14.91
CA ASN A 305 15.56 -10.88 -16.12
C ASN A 305 16.61 -11.96 -15.77
N ARG A 306 17.38 -12.45 -16.72
CA ARG A 306 18.40 -13.48 -16.44
C ARG A 306 19.63 -12.95 -15.71
N ASP A 307 19.87 -11.64 -15.75
CA ASP A 307 21.05 -10.98 -15.20
C ASP A 307 20.76 -10.37 -13.82
N PHE A 308 19.61 -9.71 -13.67
CA PHE A 308 19.18 -8.99 -12.47
C PHE A 308 17.77 -9.33 -12.03
N GLY A 309 17.57 -9.32 -10.71
CA GLY A 309 16.26 -9.27 -10.10
C GLY A 309 16.19 -8.19 -9.03
N TRP A 310 15.03 -7.62 -8.84
CA TRP A 310 14.78 -6.62 -7.81
C TRP A 310 13.44 -6.84 -7.14
N SER A 311 13.38 -6.47 -5.87
CA SER A 311 12.16 -6.33 -5.10
C SER A 311 12.11 -4.93 -4.51
N LEU A 312 10.90 -4.44 -4.27
CA LEU A 312 10.68 -3.13 -3.69
C LEU A 312 10.14 -3.28 -2.27
N THR A 313 10.66 -2.45 -1.36
CA THR A 313 9.98 -2.16 -0.11
C THR A 313 9.73 -0.66 0.01
N MET A 314 8.77 -0.27 0.82
CA MET A 314 8.55 1.15 1.08
C MET A 314 9.76 1.71 1.82
N PHE A 315 10.35 2.77 1.27
CA PHE A 315 11.24 3.66 1.99
C PHE A 315 10.37 4.80 2.50
N GLN A 316 10.05 4.74 3.77
CA GLN A 316 9.06 5.61 4.38
C GLN A 316 9.65 6.93 4.87
N ASN A 317 10.59 7.48 4.08
CA ASN A 317 11.12 8.81 4.34
C ASN A 317 10.00 9.86 4.33
N ASP A 318 10.18 10.87 5.12
CA ASP A 318 9.28 12.00 5.20
C ASP A 318 9.50 12.94 4.00
N ASP A 319 8.63 12.81 3.01
CA ASP A 319 8.60 13.59 1.77
C ASP A 319 7.44 14.58 1.69
N VAL A 320 6.71 14.75 2.81
CA VAL A 320 5.56 15.64 2.97
C VAL A 320 5.72 16.45 4.24
N ASP A 321 5.44 17.74 4.19
CA ASP A 321 5.25 18.57 5.39
C ASP A 321 3.91 19.30 5.32
N LEU A 322 3.13 19.24 6.38
CA LEU A 322 1.96 20.11 6.55
C LEU A 322 2.41 21.44 7.18
N ILE A 323 1.91 22.51 6.63
CA ILE A 323 2.35 23.87 6.98
C ILE A 323 1.13 24.73 7.30
N ALA A 324 1.03 25.22 8.52
CA ALA A 324 -0.01 26.14 8.94
C ALA A 324 0.34 27.56 8.47
N GLU A 325 -0.42 28.08 7.51
CA GLU A 325 -0.23 29.39 6.94
C GLU A 325 -0.82 30.48 7.83
N ARG A 326 -0.11 31.58 7.99
CA ARG A 326 -0.62 32.76 8.69
C ARG A 326 -1.36 33.66 7.71
N SER A 327 -2.68 33.70 7.76
CA SER A 327 -3.51 34.60 6.93
C SER A 327 -3.33 36.06 7.32
N ASN A 328 -3.39 36.94 6.33
CA ASN A 328 -3.45 38.39 6.55
C ASN A 328 -4.81 38.76 7.17
N PRO A 329 -4.84 39.38 8.38
CA PRO A 329 -6.10 39.79 9.00
C PRO A 329 -6.90 40.80 8.20
N ALA A 330 -6.23 41.62 7.33
CA ALA A 330 -6.89 42.60 6.49
C ALA A 330 -7.32 42.04 5.13
N ASP A 331 -6.72 40.92 4.68
CA ASP A 331 -7.02 40.27 3.41
C ASP A 331 -6.77 38.77 3.48
N PRO A 332 -7.79 37.95 3.78
CA PRO A 332 -7.64 36.49 3.90
C PRO A 332 -7.18 35.76 2.63
N SER A 333 -7.09 36.45 1.50
CA SER A 333 -6.52 35.91 0.27
C SER A 333 -4.99 35.92 0.25
N GLN A 334 -4.33 36.40 1.30
CA GLN A 334 -2.89 36.48 1.44
C GLN A 334 -2.41 35.72 2.67
N VAL A 335 -1.19 35.17 2.57
CA VAL A 335 -0.49 34.49 3.66
C VAL A 335 0.91 35.09 3.85
N MET A 336 1.45 34.94 5.07
CA MET A 336 2.78 35.43 5.43
C MET A 336 3.84 34.39 5.02
N VAL A 337 4.72 34.77 4.10
CA VAL A 337 5.85 33.95 3.67
C VAL A 337 7.10 34.83 3.60
N GLY A 338 8.16 34.44 4.27
CA GLY A 338 9.42 35.20 4.29
C GLY A 338 9.27 36.65 4.78
N GLY A 339 8.38 36.88 5.74
CA GLY A 339 8.10 38.21 6.32
C GLY A 339 7.26 39.12 5.40
N LYS A 340 6.65 38.63 4.31
CA LYS A 340 5.85 39.41 3.38
C LYS A 340 4.49 38.72 3.16
N TRP A 341 3.45 39.56 2.97
CA TRP A 341 2.13 39.06 2.53
C TRP A 341 2.19 38.68 1.06
N GLN A 342 1.85 37.43 0.77
CA GLN A 342 1.79 36.87 -0.59
C GLN A 342 0.39 36.37 -0.89
N ALA A 343 -0.09 36.62 -2.10
CA ALA A 343 -1.42 36.20 -2.51
C ALA A 343 -1.47 34.66 -2.68
N LEU A 344 -2.58 34.06 -2.25
CA LEU A 344 -2.92 32.68 -2.59
C LEU A 344 -3.38 32.61 -4.05
N GLU A 345 -2.82 31.70 -4.81
CA GLU A 345 -3.38 31.31 -6.09
C GLU A 345 -4.73 30.62 -5.87
N LYS A 346 -5.72 30.95 -6.69
CA LYS A 346 -7.05 30.37 -6.63
C LYS A 346 -7.48 29.86 -8.01
N THR A 347 -7.94 28.62 -8.03
CA THR A 347 -8.57 28.02 -9.23
C THR A 347 -9.89 27.39 -8.87
N GLU A 348 -10.85 27.42 -9.77
CA GLU A 348 -12.13 26.74 -9.63
C GLU A 348 -12.18 25.54 -10.55
N GLN A 349 -12.69 24.43 -10.05
CA GLN A 349 -12.87 23.21 -10.82
C GLN A 349 -14.27 22.65 -10.58
N GLN A 350 -14.79 21.91 -11.56
CA GLN A 350 -16.04 21.17 -11.41
C GLN A 350 -15.76 19.69 -11.26
N ILE A 351 -16.48 19.07 -10.33
CA ILE A 351 -16.51 17.61 -10.13
C ILE A 351 -17.90 17.14 -10.55
N ALA A 352 -17.96 16.27 -11.54
CA ALA A 352 -19.18 15.61 -11.94
C ALA A 352 -19.59 14.58 -10.89
N VAL A 353 -20.88 14.52 -10.54
CA VAL A 353 -21.43 13.59 -9.56
C VAL A 353 -22.57 12.81 -10.21
N LYS A 354 -22.56 11.49 -10.08
CA LYS A 354 -23.56 10.60 -10.69
C LYS A 354 -24.98 10.97 -10.28
N GLY A 355 -25.80 11.35 -11.25
CA GLY A 355 -27.21 11.67 -11.01
C GLY A 355 -27.47 13.02 -10.34
N GLU A 356 -26.44 13.85 -10.15
CA GLU A 356 -26.54 15.18 -9.54
C GLU A 356 -25.93 16.25 -10.42
N THR A 357 -26.17 17.52 -10.07
CA THR A 357 -25.49 18.65 -10.72
C THR A 357 -24.00 18.65 -10.33
N PRO A 358 -23.08 19.01 -11.26
CA PRO A 358 -21.66 19.12 -10.93
C PRO A 358 -21.41 20.08 -9.76
N VAL A 359 -20.48 19.71 -8.89
CA VAL A 359 -20.09 20.52 -7.73
C VAL A 359 -18.88 21.36 -8.12
N THR A 360 -18.96 22.68 -7.90
CA THR A 360 -17.82 23.59 -8.06
C THR A 360 -17.01 23.62 -6.78
N ILE A 361 -15.71 23.32 -6.88
CA ILE A 361 -14.75 23.41 -5.78
C ILE A 361 -13.76 24.55 -6.05
N SER A 362 -13.34 25.20 -4.97
CA SER A 362 -12.31 26.24 -5.01
C SER A 362 -11.02 25.66 -4.39
N LEU A 363 -9.97 25.66 -5.17
CA LEU A 363 -8.65 25.14 -4.79
C LEU A 363 -7.67 26.30 -4.67
N ARG A 364 -7.04 26.45 -3.50
CA ARG A 364 -6.02 27.46 -3.26
C ARG A 364 -4.62 26.84 -3.22
N ARG A 365 -3.61 27.66 -3.46
CA ARG A 365 -2.20 27.30 -3.34
C ARG A 365 -1.43 28.46 -2.74
N SER A 366 -0.58 28.19 -1.75
CA SER A 366 0.44 29.09 -1.24
C SER A 366 1.79 28.83 -1.92
N PRO A 367 2.80 29.65 -1.69
CA PRO A 367 4.18 29.31 -2.06
C PRO A 367 4.71 28.01 -1.48
N HIS A 368 4.18 27.54 -0.33
CA HIS A 368 4.57 26.28 0.29
C HIS A 368 3.87 25.06 -0.33
N GLY A 369 2.75 25.24 -1.02
CA GLY A 369 2.05 24.15 -1.67
C GLY A 369 0.52 24.32 -1.73
N PRO A 370 -0.21 23.31 -2.22
CA PRO A 370 -1.68 23.33 -2.24
C PRO A 370 -2.26 23.39 -0.82
N ILE A 371 -3.35 24.17 -0.65
CA ILE A 371 -4.08 24.25 0.61
C ILE A 371 -5.02 23.04 0.71
N VAL A 372 -4.66 22.08 1.55
CA VAL A 372 -5.33 20.76 1.57
C VAL A 372 -6.60 20.75 2.42
N ASN A 373 -6.77 21.63 3.39
CA ASN A 373 -8.02 21.70 4.17
C ASN A 373 -9.18 22.37 3.40
N ASP A 374 -8.96 22.90 2.21
CA ASP A 374 -10.04 23.33 1.30
C ASP A 374 -10.98 22.18 0.91
N VAL A 375 -10.52 20.93 0.99
CA VAL A 375 -11.32 19.71 0.74
C VAL A 375 -12.57 19.63 1.63
N LEU A 376 -12.54 20.23 2.81
CA LEU A 376 -13.65 20.20 3.77
C LEU A 376 -14.75 21.24 3.46
N GLY A 377 -14.60 22.01 2.38
CA GLY A 377 -15.60 22.99 1.93
C GLY A 377 -15.50 24.30 2.70
N ASN A 378 -16.49 24.62 3.54
CA ASN A 378 -16.52 25.90 4.24
C ASN A 378 -15.47 25.98 5.35
N THR A 379 -14.26 26.42 4.97
CA THR A 379 -13.14 26.69 5.88
C THR A 379 -12.95 28.18 6.13
N ALA A 380 -14.02 29.00 5.99
CA ALA A 380 -13.96 30.44 6.22
C ALA A 380 -13.49 30.71 7.66
N GLY A 381 -12.36 31.40 7.80
CA GLY A 381 -11.73 31.70 9.08
C GLY A 381 -10.82 30.60 9.66
N ALA A 382 -10.79 29.40 9.08
CA ALA A 382 -9.83 28.38 9.46
C ALA A 382 -8.44 28.72 8.95
N THR A 383 -7.41 28.35 9.73
CA THR A 383 -6.01 28.44 9.29
C THR A 383 -5.80 27.59 8.03
N PRO A 384 -5.34 28.18 6.89
CA PRO A 384 -5.03 27.38 5.73
C PRO A 384 -3.86 26.43 6.01
N ILE A 385 -4.01 25.16 5.65
CA ILE A 385 -2.95 24.15 5.78
C ILE A 385 -2.41 23.85 4.40
N ALA A 386 -1.20 24.30 4.14
CA ALA A 386 -0.47 23.96 2.92
C ALA A 386 0.20 22.59 3.07
N MET A 387 0.35 21.88 1.96
CA MET A 387 1.08 20.63 1.88
C MET A 387 2.26 20.78 0.93
N TRP A 388 3.46 20.91 1.50
CA TRP A 388 4.67 20.72 0.72
C TRP A 388 4.86 19.22 0.45
N TRP A 389 5.17 18.83 -0.79
CA TRP A 389 5.28 17.44 -1.17
C TRP A 389 6.34 17.24 -2.25
N ALA A 390 7.35 16.42 -1.98
CA ALA A 390 8.44 16.17 -2.92
C ALA A 390 7.96 15.70 -4.30
N PHE A 391 6.84 14.98 -4.38
CA PHE A 391 6.21 14.59 -5.65
C PHE A 391 5.85 15.80 -6.54
N LEU A 392 5.44 16.91 -5.94
CA LEU A 392 5.08 18.15 -6.68
C LEU A 392 6.31 19.02 -6.98
N GLU A 393 7.37 18.88 -6.20
CA GLU A 393 8.55 19.76 -6.23
C GLU A 393 9.73 19.15 -7.01
N THR A 394 9.57 17.95 -7.57
CA THR A 394 10.62 17.26 -8.34
C THR A 394 10.14 16.92 -9.75
N GLU A 395 11.09 16.65 -10.66
CA GLU A 395 10.77 16.21 -12.02
C GLU A 395 10.18 14.80 -12.05
N ASN A 396 10.60 13.96 -11.12
CA ASN A 396 10.20 12.57 -10.93
C ASN A 396 10.13 11.73 -12.23
N PRO A 397 11.25 11.50 -12.94
CA PRO A 397 11.29 10.73 -14.18
C PRO A 397 11.13 9.22 -13.92
N ILE A 398 10.12 8.84 -13.15
CA ILE A 398 9.90 7.48 -12.65
C ILE A 398 9.65 6.47 -13.78
N LEU A 399 8.98 6.88 -14.85
CA LEU A 399 8.75 6.00 -16.00
C LEU A 399 10.06 5.64 -16.72
N ASP A 400 10.94 6.63 -16.96
CA ASP A 400 12.27 6.38 -17.54
C ASP A 400 13.12 5.51 -16.61
N GLY A 401 13.01 5.73 -15.29
CA GLY A 401 13.67 4.91 -14.28
C GLY A 401 13.26 3.44 -14.38
N PHE A 402 11.96 3.15 -14.37
CA PHE A 402 11.49 1.76 -14.47
C PHE A 402 11.68 1.15 -15.88
N TYR A 403 11.61 1.94 -16.95
CA TYR A 403 11.99 1.46 -18.28
C TYR A 403 13.43 0.98 -18.30
N GLN A 404 14.36 1.76 -17.76
CA GLN A 404 15.79 1.41 -17.70
C GLN A 404 16.03 0.24 -16.73
N LEU A 405 15.36 0.21 -15.58
CA LEU A 405 15.47 -0.86 -14.60
C LEU A 405 15.08 -2.22 -15.21
N ASN A 406 14.00 -2.26 -15.98
CA ASN A 406 13.53 -3.48 -16.63
C ASN A 406 14.55 -4.06 -17.64
N ARG A 407 15.54 -3.27 -18.04
CA ARG A 407 16.61 -3.62 -19.02
C ARG A 407 18.00 -3.66 -18.43
N ALA A 408 18.11 -3.46 -17.12
CA ALA A 408 19.41 -3.42 -16.49
C ALA A 408 20.12 -4.79 -16.58
N ASP A 409 21.32 -4.78 -17.11
CA ASP A 409 22.22 -5.93 -17.24
C ASP A 409 23.55 -5.68 -16.52
N THR A 410 23.76 -4.46 -16.01
CA THR A 410 24.93 -4.05 -15.24
C THR A 410 24.52 -3.27 -13.99
N LEU A 411 25.36 -3.32 -12.96
CA LEU A 411 25.18 -2.59 -11.72
C LEU A 411 25.06 -1.07 -11.95
N ALA A 412 25.86 -0.52 -12.86
CA ALA A 412 25.84 0.91 -13.18
C ALA A 412 24.49 1.35 -13.78
N LYS A 413 23.93 0.60 -14.73
CA LYS A 413 22.61 0.88 -15.31
C LYS A 413 21.51 0.77 -14.27
N MET A 414 21.58 -0.23 -13.42
CA MET A 414 20.57 -0.41 -12.38
C MET A 414 20.59 0.73 -11.34
N ARG A 415 21.79 1.18 -10.91
CA ARG A 415 21.95 2.31 -10.00
C ARG A 415 21.46 3.62 -10.63
N GLU A 416 21.79 3.86 -11.90
CA GLU A 416 21.29 5.03 -12.63
C GLU A 416 19.76 5.05 -12.69
N ALA A 417 19.14 3.90 -12.99
CA ALA A 417 17.70 3.76 -13.04
C ALA A 417 17.04 4.05 -11.67
N ALA A 418 17.59 3.49 -10.58
CA ALA A 418 17.12 3.75 -9.23
C ALA A 418 17.20 5.24 -8.85
N GLY A 419 18.27 5.94 -9.27
CA GLY A 419 18.44 7.38 -9.03
C GLY A 419 17.39 8.27 -9.71
N LYS A 420 16.61 7.75 -10.66
CA LYS A 420 15.48 8.45 -11.30
C LYS A 420 14.16 8.36 -10.53
N VAL A 421 14.11 7.59 -9.47
CA VAL A 421 12.96 7.52 -8.57
C VAL A 421 13.08 8.64 -7.54
N HIS A 422 12.24 9.66 -7.62
CA HIS A 422 12.24 10.81 -6.73
C HIS A 422 11.19 10.71 -5.63
N ALA A 423 9.95 10.34 -5.98
CA ALA A 423 8.84 10.09 -5.09
C ALA A 423 7.86 9.09 -5.72
N PRO A 424 7.26 8.18 -4.90
CA PRO A 424 7.53 7.94 -3.50
C PRO A 424 8.91 7.32 -3.24
N GLY A 425 9.36 7.34 -1.97
CA GLY A 425 10.58 6.65 -1.59
C GLY A 425 10.47 5.14 -1.71
N LEU A 426 11.42 4.50 -2.40
CA LEU A 426 11.47 3.06 -2.64
C LEU A 426 12.83 2.48 -2.24
N ASN A 427 12.82 1.41 -1.48
CA ASN A 427 13.98 0.58 -1.28
C ASN A 427 14.07 -0.46 -2.39
N PHE A 428 15.13 -0.44 -3.16
CA PHE A 428 15.47 -1.48 -4.12
C PHE A 428 16.37 -2.50 -3.45
N VAL A 429 15.85 -3.68 -3.14
CA VAL A 429 16.65 -4.85 -2.76
C VAL A 429 16.84 -5.68 -4.01
N TRP A 430 18.10 -5.97 -4.35
CA TRP A 430 18.43 -6.59 -5.62
C TRP A 430 19.53 -7.66 -5.49
N ALA A 431 19.54 -8.56 -6.45
CA ALA A 431 20.61 -9.54 -6.64
C ALA A 431 20.87 -9.75 -8.13
N ASN A 432 22.04 -10.26 -8.48
CA ASN A 432 22.39 -10.55 -9.86
C ASN A 432 23.06 -11.91 -10.07
N ALA A 433 23.07 -12.38 -11.30
CA ALA A 433 23.68 -13.65 -11.69
C ALA A 433 25.22 -13.67 -11.55
N ARG A 434 25.88 -12.50 -11.43
CA ARG A 434 27.33 -12.37 -11.26
C ARG A 434 27.79 -12.65 -9.83
N GLY A 435 26.87 -12.58 -8.86
CA GLY A 435 27.16 -12.89 -7.47
C GLY A 435 26.93 -11.75 -6.50
N ASP A 436 26.57 -10.55 -7.01
CA ASP A 436 26.35 -9.36 -6.18
C ASP A 436 24.95 -9.33 -5.60
N ILE A 437 24.85 -8.73 -4.42
CA ILE A 437 23.61 -8.38 -3.72
C ILE A 437 23.68 -6.93 -3.25
N GLY A 438 22.54 -6.25 -3.20
CA GLY A 438 22.54 -4.86 -2.74
C GLY A 438 21.17 -4.33 -2.35
N TRP A 439 21.21 -3.15 -1.76
CA TRP A 439 20.06 -2.36 -1.39
C TRP A 439 20.36 -0.87 -1.58
N TRP A 440 19.43 -0.14 -2.18
CA TRP A 440 19.46 1.30 -2.33
C TRP A 440 18.10 1.90 -1.94
N ALA A 441 18.13 2.92 -1.08
CA ALA A 441 16.96 3.76 -0.79
C ALA A 441 16.86 4.87 -1.83
N ALA A 442 15.95 4.73 -2.77
CA ALA A 442 15.74 5.68 -3.86
C ALA A 442 14.62 6.67 -3.49
N ALA A 443 14.99 7.93 -3.36
CA ALA A 443 14.10 9.07 -3.12
C ALA A 443 14.87 10.37 -3.32
N LYS A 444 14.16 11.47 -3.52
CA LYS A 444 14.67 12.83 -3.25
C LYS A 444 14.45 13.15 -1.78
N LEU A 445 15.53 13.23 -1.01
CA LEU A 445 15.50 13.52 0.41
C LEU A 445 15.57 15.03 0.61
N PRO A 446 14.54 15.70 1.18
CA PRO A 446 14.54 17.14 1.38
C PRO A 446 15.54 17.54 2.47
N ILE A 447 16.22 18.67 2.24
CA ILE A 447 17.07 19.33 3.24
C ILE A 447 16.21 20.37 3.94
N ARG A 448 15.94 20.14 5.23
CA ARG A 448 15.22 21.06 6.10
C ARG A 448 16.19 21.89 6.93
N PRO A 449 15.79 23.09 7.43
CA PRO A 449 16.62 23.87 8.35
C PRO A 449 16.95 23.08 9.63
N ASP A 450 18.10 23.38 10.22
CA ASP A 450 18.55 22.73 11.45
C ASP A 450 17.53 22.93 12.60
N GLY A 451 17.32 21.89 13.41
CA GLY A 451 16.44 21.92 14.57
C GLY A 451 14.94 21.85 14.24
N VAL A 452 14.56 21.66 12.97
CA VAL A 452 13.15 21.45 12.61
C VAL A 452 12.79 19.98 12.83
N ASP A 453 11.74 19.75 13.61
CA ASP A 453 11.10 18.43 13.71
C ASP A 453 9.92 18.35 12.74
N PRO A 454 10.05 17.60 11.62
CA PRO A 454 9.01 17.51 10.61
C PRO A 454 7.85 16.59 10.99
N GLY A 455 7.90 15.93 12.15
CA GLY A 455 6.77 15.11 12.67
C GLY A 455 5.58 15.92 13.14
N PHE A 456 5.65 17.26 13.06
CA PHE A 456 4.59 18.17 13.45
C PHE A 456 4.26 19.15 12.34
N ILE A 457 3.04 19.69 12.36
CA ILE A 457 2.64 20.77 11.46
C ILE A 457 3.55 21.99 11.69
N LEU A 458 4.18 22.52 10.64
CA LEU A 458 5.15 23.60 10.67
C LEU A 458 4.47 24.99 10.61
N ASP A 459 5.13 26.03 11.14
CA ASP A 459 4.68 27.43 11.02
C ASP A 459 5.15 28.05 9.70
N GLY A 460 4.22 28.26 8.77
CA GLY A 460 4.48 28.85 7.44
C GLY A 460 4.98 30.29 7.44
N ALA A 461 4.81 31.03 8.56
CA ALA A 461 5.36 32.38 8.69
C ALA A 461 6.81 32.40 9.20
N SER A 462 7.36 31.24 9.56
CA SER A 462 8.74 31.08 10.05
C SER A 462 9.62 30.38 9.02
N THR A 463 10.93 30.39 9.25
CA THR A 463 11.90 29.65 8.42
C THR A 463 11.82 28.11 8.59
N GLN A 464 10.99 27.58 9.50
CA GLN A 464 10.80 26.14 9.68
C GLN A 464 10.22 25.47 8.43
N ALA A 465 9.36 26.19 7.70
CA ALA A 465 8.74 25.70 6.48
C ALA A 465 9.69 25.69 5.27
N ASP A 466 10.85 26.35 5.35
CA ASP A 466 11.80 26.45 4.24
C ASP A 466 12.34 25.08 3.84
N LYS A 467 12.64 24.93 2.55
CA LYS A 467 13.36 23.79 2.00
C LYS A 467 14.65 24.28 1.34
N LEU A 468 15.77 23.71 1.78
CA LEU A 468 17.10 24.10 1.35
C LEU A 468 17.60 23.33 0.11
N GLY A 469 16.71 22.50 -0.48
CA GLY A 469 17.00 21.66 -1.62
C GLY A 469 16.87 20.17 -1.30
N PHE A 470 17.57 19.33 -2.06
CA PHE A 470 17.56 17.89 -1.89
C PHE A 470 18.98 17.33 -1.81
N TYR A 471 19.17 16.32 -1.00
CA TYR A 471 20.41 15.55 -1.01
C TYR A 471 20.61 14.83 -2.33
N PRO A 472 21.86 14.67 -2.81
CA PRO A 472 22.16 13.85 -3.98
C PRO A 472 21.94 12.36 -3.66
N PHE A 473 21.47 11.58 -4.64
CA PHE A 473 21.19 10.14 -4.48
C PHE A 473 22.35 9.33 -3.89
N SER A 474 23.58 9.77 -4.14
CA SER A 474 24.80 9.09 -3.66
C SER A 474 24.95 9.03 -2.14
N VAL A 475 24.24 9.91 -1.40
CA VAL A 475 24.26 9.89 0.09
C VAL A 475 23.03 9.25 0.70
N ASN A 476 22.08 8.83 -0.13
CA ASN A 476 20.93 8.05 0.37
C ASN A 476 21.41 6.75 1.01
N PRO A 477 20.69 6.21 1.99
CA PRO A 477 21.00 4.93 2.60
C PRO A 477 21.17 3.83 1.54
N GLN A 478 22.26 3.07 1.62
CA GLN A 478 22.58 2.03 0.64
C GLN A 478 23.59 1.03 1.19
N GLN A 479 23.55 -0.19 0.67
CA GLN A 479 24.51 -1.25 1.01
C GLN A 479 24.73 -2.18 -0.19
N GLU A 480 25.97 -2.54 -0.45
CA GLU A 480 26.35 -3.47 -1.50
C GLU A 480 27.33 -4.50 -0.97
N ASN A 481 27.11 -5.77 -1.28
CA ASN A 481 27.97 -6.90 -0.94
C ASN A 481 28.47 -6.87 0.52
N PRO A 482 27.56 -6.78 1.53
CA PRO A 482 27.99 -6.71 2.92
C PRO A 482 28.71 -7.99 3.34
N THR A 483 29.66 -7.86 4.27
CA THR A 483 30.49 -8.98 4.76
C THR A 483 29.69 -10.10 5.42
N GLN A 484 28.52 -9.77 6.00
CA GLN A 484 27.58 -10.76 6.56
C GLN A 484 26.95 -11.66 5.49
N GLY A 485 27.01 -11.27 4.22
CA GLY A 485 26.53 -12.05 3.08
C GLY A 485 25.00 -12.09 2.94
N TYR A 486 24.27 -11.16 3.54
CA TYR A 486 22.84 -10.97 3.32
C TYR A 486 22.41 -9.53 3.59
N ILE A 487 21.24 -9.17 3.09
CA ILE A 487 20.58 -7.88 3.25
C ILE A 487 19.12 -8.13 3.63
N VAL A 488 18.57 -7.31 4.54
CA VAL A 488 17.16 -7.31 4.93
C VAL A 488 16.60 -5.90 4.79
N SER A 489 15.41 -5.79 4.21
CA SER A 489 14.59 -4.57 4.21
C SER A 489 13.15 -4.91 4.59
N ALA A 490 12.70 -4.35 5.70
CA ALA A 490 11.36 -4.57 6.26
C ALA A 490 10.75 -3.25 6.76
N ASN A 491 11.01 -2.15 6.05
CA ASN A 491 10.46 -0.80 6.26
C ASN A 491 10.87 -0.12 7.56
N TYR A 492 11.82 -0.65 8.32
CA TYR A 492 12.37 0.03 9.50
C TYR A 492 13.32 1.18 9.08
N GLN A 493 13.53 2.13 9.99
CA GLN A 493 14.42 3.26 9.74
C GLN A 493 15.85 2.77 9.49
N PRO A 494 16.44 3.12 8.33
CA PRO A 494 17.80 2.72 8.02
C PRO A 494 18.83 3.61 8.73
N ALA A 495 20.02 3.06 8.95
CA ALA A 495 21.19 3.88 9.26
C ALA A 495 21.55 4.75 8.03
N ALA A 496 21.82 6.02 8.26
CA ALA A 496 22.10 6.97 7.20
C ALA A 496 23.19 7.98 7.64
N ALA A 497 23.94 8.50 6.65
CA ALA A 497 24.92 9.55 6.88
C ALA A 497 24.31 10.96 6.98
N VAL A 498 23.06 11.11 6.55
CA VAL A 498 22.27 12.34 6.57
C VAL A 498 20.97 12.09 7.29
N PRO A 499 20.27 13.12 7.82
CA PRO A 499 18.95 12.93 8.40
C PRO A 499 17.96 12.34 7.41
N VAL A 500 17.30 11.28 7.81
CA VAL A 500 16.23 10.62 7.05
C VAL A 500 14.98 10.44 7.93
N PRO A 501 14.34 11.57 8.33
CA PRO A 501 13.09 11.50 9.06
C PRO A 501 12.05 10.71 8.28
N GLY A 502 11.09 10.09 8.96
CA GLY A 502 10.06 9.30 8.30
C GLY A 502 9.16 8.52 9.25
N TYR A 503 8.18 7.87 8.67
CA TYR A 503 7.13 7.12 9.38
C TYR A 503 7.36 5.61 9.20
N TYR A 504 8.49 5.15 9.71
CA TYR A 504 8.98 3.79 9.53
C TYR A 504 8.18 2.76 10.34
N ASN A 505 8.14 1.51 9.85
CA ASN A 505 7.65 0.39 10.63
C ASN A 505 8.61 0.07 11.79
N LEU A 506 8.09 -0.66 12.78
CA LEU A 506 8.91 -1.22 13.84
C LEU A 506 9.99 -2.17 13.29
N PRO A 507 11.13 -2.27 13.99
CA PRO A 507 12.18 -3.20 13.57
C PRO A 507 11.89 -4.67 13.93
N ASP A 508 10.77 -4.99 14.62
CA ASP A 508 10.50 -6.35 15.14
C ASP A 508 10.44 -7.39 14.00
N ARG A 509 9.75 -7.08 12.91
CA ARG A 509 9.67 -7.94 11.73
C ARG A 509 11.04 -8.09 11.05
N GLY A 510 11.77 -6.99 10.89
CA GLY A 510 13.14 -7.01 10.37
C GLY A 510 14.10 -7.83 11.24
N ARG A 511 14.02 -7.71 12.57
CA ARG A 511 14.81 -8.50 13.52
C ARG A 511 14.48 -9.99 13.47
N GLN A 512 13.21 -10.34 13.25
CA GLN A 512 12.81 -11.72 13.06
C GLN A 512 13.44 -12.31 11.80
N LEU A 513 13.42 -11.58 10.67
CA LEU A 513 14.10 -11.98 9.44
C LEU A 513 15.62 -12.10 9.65
N ASP A 514 16.22 -11.10 10.27
CA ASP A 514 17.66 -11.05 10.55
C ASP A 514 18.10 -12.23 11.43
N ARG A 515 17.35 -12.58 12.47
CA ARG A 515 17.64 -13.72 13.36
C ARG A 515 17.82 -15.03 12.59
N TYR A 516 17.02 -15.27 11.55
CA TYR A 516 17.15 -16.47 10.72
C TYR A 516 18.29 -16.33 9.70
N LEU A 517 18.38 -15.19 9.05
CA LEU A 517 19.38 -14.94 8.01
C LEU A 517 20.80 -14.84 8.58
N ALA A 518 20.95 -14.39 9.82
CA ALA A 518 22.24 -14.32 10.51
C ALA A 518 22.84 -15.70 10.84
N ASN A 519 22.03 -16.77 10.92
CA ASN A 519 22.52 -18.09 11.28
C ASN A 519 23.54 -18.63 10.24
N PRO A 520 24.82 -18.76 10.59
CA PRO A 520 25.87 -19.16 9.65
C PRO A 520 25.77 -20.63 9.20
N ASP A 521 25.09 -21.48 9.99
CA ASP A 521 24.96 -22.91 9.72
C ASP A 521 23.89 -23.22 8.68
N VAL A 522 23.04 -22.23 8.36
CA VAL A 522 21.98 -22.36 7.36
C VAL A 522 22.51 -22.03 5.98
N LYS A 523 22.38 -22.98 5.06
CA LYS A 523 22.53 -22.73 3.62
C LYS A 523 21.16 -22.50 3.02
N TRP A 524 20.96 -21.28 2.52
CA TRP A 524 19.69 -20.80 2.00
C TRP A 524 19.34 -21.41 0.65
N ASP A 525 18.07 -21.70 0.46
CA ASP A 525 17.45 -22.13 -0.79
C ASP A 525 16.01 -21.60 -0.87
N THR A 526 15.30 -21.94 -1.92
CA THR A 526 13.91 -21.51 -2.09
C THR A 526 12.96 -22.11 -1.06
N GLN A 527 13.24 -23.31 -0.53
CA GLN A 527 12.38 -23.98 0.44
C GLN A 527 12.43 -23.29 1.81
N ASN A 528 13.63 -23.05 2.35
CA ASN A 528 13.74 -22.38 3.64
C ASN A 528 13.38 -20.89 3.55
N SER A 529 13.53 -20.27 2.38
CA SER A 529 13.02 -18.91 2.12
C SER A 529 11.50 -18.83 2.07
N GLN A 530 10.81 -19.85 1.54
CA GLN A 530 9.34 -19.97 1.63
C GLN A 530 8.91 -20.05 3.09
N ALA A 531 9.56 -20.90 3.89
CA ALA A 531 9.25 -21.02 5.30
C ALA A 531 9.42 -19.69 6.05
N LEU A 532 10.46 -18.91 5.71
CA LEU A 532 10.68 -17.60 6.31
C LEU A 532 9.64 -16.55 5.88
N GLN A 533 9.19 -16.55 4.62
CA GLN A 533 8.09 -15.67 4.18
C GLN A 533 6.75 -16.02 4.86
N LEU A 534 6.60 -17.26 5.31
CA LEU A 534 5.39 -17.76 5.96
C LEU A 534 5.50 -17.78 7.50
N ASP A 535 6.61 -17.31 8.08
CA ASP A 535 6.78 -17.25 9.53
C ASP A 535 5.78 -16.26 10.16
N THR A 536 5.08 -16.74 11.19
CA THR A 536 3.99 -16.02 11.87
C THR A 536 4.39 -15.46 13.23
N ALA A 537 5.69 -15.46 13.58
CA ALA A 537 6.16 -15.04 14.88
C ALA A 537 6.97 -13.74 14.85
N SER A 538 6.90 -12.99 15.95
CA SER A 538 7.81 -11.88 16.24
C SER A 538 7.87 -11.58 17.73
N ALA A 539 8.86 -10.77 18.14
CA ALA A 539 9.02 -10.35 19.53
C ALA A 539 8.03 -9.26 19.95
N TYR A 540 7.22 -8.70 19.06
CA TYR A 540 6.34 -7.56 19.36
C TYR A 540 5.38 -7.84 20.53
N GLY A 541 4.63 -8.93 20.46
CA GLY A 541 3.66 -9.31 21.50
C GLY A 541 4.32 -9.59 22.84
N PRO A 542 5.29 -10.52 22.92
CA PRO A 542 6.02 -10.80 24.16
C PRO A 542 6.69 -9.55 24.76
N ARG A 543 7.30 -8.69 23.95
CA ARG A 543 7.92 -7.44 24.39
C ARG A 543 6.93 -6.48 25.02
N THR A 544 5.73 -6.38 24.43
CA THR A 544 4.65 -5.54 24.95
C THR A 544 4.06 -6.07 26.26
N LEU A 545 3.91 -7.40 26.38
CA LEU A 545 3.36 -8.05 27.56
C LEU A 545 4.31 -8.06 28.75
N ALA A 546 5.62 -8.26 28.53
CA ALA A 546 6.58 -8.49 29.60
C ALA A 546 6.51 -7.48 30.76
N PRO A 547 6.41 -6.14 30.53
CA PRO A 547 6.29 -5.17 31.61
C PRO A 547 4.95 -5.22 32.36
N LEU A 548 3.90 -5.85 31.77
CA LEU A 548 2.55 -5.90 32.30
C LEU A 548 2.22 -7.20 33.06
N LEU A 549 3.04 -8.25 32.89
CA LEU A 549 2.72 -9.58 33.43
C LEU A 549 2.58 -9.60 34.95
N ALA A 550 3.40 -8.86 35.70
CA ALA A 550 3.28 -8.79 37.17
C ALA A 550 1.92 -8.16 37.58
N THR A 551 1.49 -7.13 36.86
CA THR A 551 0.19 -6.49 37.10
C THR A 551 -0.93 -7.46 36.75
N LEU A 552 -0.89 -8.11 35.58
CA LEU A 552 -1.89 -9.08 35.14
C LEU A 552 -2.06 -10.23 36.16
N ARG A 553 -0.95 -10.80 36.68
CA ARG A 553 -0.98 -11.81 37.73
C ARG A 553 -1.62 -11.32 39.03
N GLY A 554 -1.40 -10.05 39.36
CA GLY A 554 -1.99 -9.43 40.55
C GLY A 554 -3.49 -9.11 40.47
N ILE A 555 -4.04 -8.98 39.26
CA ILE A 555 -5.44 -8.64 39.04
C ILE A 555 -6.31 -9.81 38.61
N ALA A 556 -5.71 -10.92 38.14
CA ALA A 556 -6.42 -12.11 37.66
C ALA A 556 -7.24 -12.78 38.77
N VAL A 557 -8.53 -13.05 38.52
CA VAL A 557 -9.49 -13.60 39.46
C VAL A 557 -9.86 -15.03 39.04
N GLY A 558 -9.73 -15.95 40.01
CA GLY A 558 -10.05 -17.37 39.76
C GLY A 558 -8.97 -18.11 38.97
N ASP A 559 -9.15 -19.39 38.78
CA ASP A 559 -8.16 -20.24 38.16
C ASP A 559 -8.09 -20.07 36.65
N GLU A 560 -9.23 -19.84 36.00
CA GLU A 560 -9.32 -19.59 34.54
C GLU A 560 -8.49 -18.36 34.12
N GLU A 561 -8.69 -17.21 34.80
CA GLU A 561 -7.94 -15.99 34.44
C GLU A 561 -6.44 -16.14 34.71
N LYS A 562 -6.06 -16.81 35.82
CA LYS A 562 -4.65 -17.09 36.10
C LYS A 562 -4.00 -17.95 35.02
N GLU A 563 -4.70 -18.98 34.55
CA GLU A 563 -4.24 -19.83 33.48
C GLU A 563 -4.04 -19.03 32.18
N LEU A 564 -4.99 -18.17 31.82
CA LEU A 564 -4.90 -17.28 30.65
C LEU A 564 -3.71 -16.33 30.74
N VAL A 565 -3.41 -15.78 31.92
CA VAL A 565 -2.22 -14.93 32.13
C VAL A 565 -0.92 -15.73 31.96
N GLU A 566 -0.86 -16.98 32.48
CA GLU A 566 0.33 -17.83 32.30
C GLU A 566 0.50 -18.29 30.84
N GLN A 567 -0.59 -18.49 30.09
CA GLN A 567 -0.53 -18.73 28.64
C GLN A 567 0.07 -17.51 27.91
N LEU A 568 -0.35 -16.28 28.25
CA LEU A 568 0.25 -15.05 27.71
C LEU A 568 1.73 -14.93 28.08
N ALA A 569 2.10 -15.30 29.31
CA ALA A 569 3.49 -15.23 29.79
C ALA A 569 4.43 -16.22 29.07
N ALA A 570 3.88 -17.38 28.65
CA ALA A 570 4.62 -18.42 27.95
C ALA A 570 4.61 -18.27 26.42
N TRP A 571 3.80 -17.35 25.90
CA TRP A 571 3.59 -17.20 24.47
C TRP A 571 4.81 -16.63 23.76
N ALA A 572 5.18 -17.26 22.64
CA ALA A 572 6.36 -16.89 21.84
C ALA A 572 6.11 -15.77 20.80
N GLY A 573 4.88 -15.27 20.71
CA GLY A 573 4.51 -14.23 19.74
C GLY A 573 4.15 -14.77 18.37
N ASP A 574 3.65 -16.00 18.28
CA ASP A 574 3.25 -16.67 17.05
C ASP A 574 1.73 -16.66 16.84
N TYR A 575 1.33 -16.64 15.57
CA TYR A 575 -0.08 -16.50 15.14
C TYR A 575 -0.52 -17.63 14.18
N PRO A 576 -0.43 -18.90 14.58
CA PRO A 576 -1.06 -20.00 13.83
C PRO A 576 -2.58 -19.94 13.97
N LEU A 577 -3.31 -20.60 13.06
CA LEU A 577 -4.78 -20.52 12.99
C LEU A 577 -5.50 -20.99 14.27
N ASP A 578 -4.91 -21.88 15.02
CA ASP A 578 -5.48 -22.47 16.25
C ASP A 578 -5.05 -21.75 17.54
N SER A 579 -4.18 -20.73 17.46
CA SER A 579 -3.71 -19.99 18.64
C SER A 579 -4.86 -19.24 19.32
N THR A 580 -5.14 -19.60 20.56
CA THR A 580 -6.09 -18.86 21.43
C THR A 580 -5.39 -17.70 22.14
N THR A 581 -4.10 -17.84 22.41
CA THR A 581 -3.28 -16.83 23.08
C THR A 581 -3.07 -15.60 22.18
N ALA A 582 -2.86 -15.80 20.87
CA ALA A 582 -2.78 -14.70 19.91
C ALA A 582 -4.09 -13.86 19.88
N THR A 583 -5.23 -14.55 19.93
CA THR A 583 -6.56 -13.89 19.99
C THR A 583 -6.70 -13.06 21.26
N LEU A 584 -6.37 -13.64 22.41
CA LEU A 584 -6.42 -12.96 23.72
C LEU A 584 -5.48 -11.74 23.71
N PHE A 585 -4.24 -11.89 23.24
CA PHE A 585 -3.29 -10.79 23.16
C PHE A 585 -3.81 -9.62 22.31
N ASN A 586 -4.32 -9.91 21.10
CA ASN A 586 -4.78 -8.83 20.21
C ASN A 586 -5.98 -8.06 20.79
N GLN A 587 -6.91 -8.75 21.43
CA GLN A 587 -7.99 -8.07 22.12
C GLN A 587 -7.47 -7.23 23.29
N PHE A 588 -6.56 -7.78 24.09
CA PHE A 588 -5.95 -7.06 25.20
C PHE A 588 -5.16 -5.84 24.74
N LEU A 589 -4.42 -5.94 23.65
CA LEU A 589 -3.67 -4.82 23.06
C LEU A 589 -4.60 -3.66 22.70
N TYR A 590 -5.73 -3.95 22.05
CA TYR A 590 -6.72 -2.92 21.72
C TYR A 590 -7.36 -2.30 22.96
N GLU A 591 -7.80 -3.13 23.93
CA GLU A 591 -8.43 -2.62 25.14
C GLU A 591 -7.45 -1.82 26.00
N LEU A 592 -6.16 -2.18 25.98
CA LEU A 592 -5.10 -1.42 26.64
C LEU A 592 -4.96 -0.04 26.00
N ALA A 593 -4.88 0.02 24.65
CA ALA A 593 -4.82 1.27 23.91
C ALA A 593 -6.07 2.14 24.20
N PHE A 594 -7.24 1.52 24.19
CA PHE A 594 -8.49 2.24 24.44
C PHE A 594 -8.55 2.77 25.88
N ALA A 595 -8.26 1.93 26.87
CA ALA A 595 -8.35 2.32 28.29
C ALA A 595 -7.30 3.36 28.69
N ALA A 596 -6.15 3.43 27.97
CA ALA A 596 -5.08 4.35 28.30
C ALA A 596 -5.11 5.66 27.50
N LEU A 597 -5.68 5.67 26.29
CA LEU A 597 -5.55 6.82 25.39
C LEU A 597 -6.87 7.52 25.07
N HIS A 598 -7.99 6.79 25.18
CA HIS A 598 -9.27 7.30 24.67
C HIS A 598 -9.82 8.46 25.49
N ASP A 599 -9.59 8.51 26.79
CA ASP A 599 -10.15 9.59 27.64
C ASP A 599 -9.46 10.95 27.41
N GLU A 600 -8.19 10.98 26.98
CA GLU A 600 -7.51 12.20 26.53
C GLU A 600 -7.85 12.58 25.09
N LEU A 601 -7.98 11.59 24.20
CA LEU A 601 -8.17 11.80 22.77
C LEU A 601 -9.64 11.86 22.35
N GLY A 602 -10.52 11.24 23.13
CA GLY A 602 -11.94 11.14 22.84
C GLY A 602 -12.28 10.35 21.56
N ASP A 603 -13.57 10.30 21.22
CA ASP A 603 -14.08 9.67 20.00
C ASP A 603 -13.58 10.34 18.71
N THR A 604 -12.94 11.49 18.82
CA THR A 604 -12.44 12.29 17.70
C THR A 604 -11.01 11.89 17.31
N TRP A 605 -10.05 12.01 18.21
CA TRP A 605 -8.63 11.81 17.90
C TRP A 605 -8.14 10.38 18.13
N PHE A 606 -8.78 9.62 19.00
CA PHE A 606 -8.40 8.22 19.21
C PHE A 606 -8.48 7.38 17.93
N PRO A 607 -9.56 7.43 17.12
CA PRO A 607 -9.63 6.70 15.87
C PRO A 607 -8.56 7.15 14.84
N VAL A 608 -8.21 8.44 14.84
CA VAL A 608 -7.16 8.97 13.97
C VAL A 608 -5.80 8.40 14.38
N LEU A 609 -5.43 8.52 15.65
CA LEU A 609 -4.14 8.05 16.16
C LEU A 609 -3.96 6.55 15.98
N ILE A 610 -4.97 5.74 16.36
CA ILE A 610 -4.88 4.28 16.30
C ILE A 610 -4.78 3.75 14.85
N SER A 611 -5.12 4.58 13.86
CA SER A 611 -4.98 4.26 12.44
C SER A 611 -3.59 4.60 11.88
N THR A 612 -2.72 5.24 12.66
CA THR A 612 -1.37 5.61 12.24
C THR A 612 -0.32 4.61 12.74
N ARG A 613 0.86 4.60 12.12
CA ARG A 613 1.99 3.77 12.60
C ARG A 613 2.57 4.22 13.93
N ALA A 614 2.28 5.44 14.35
CA ALA A 614 2.74 5.99 15.63
C ALA A 614 2.28 5.13 16.81
N ILE A 615 1.10 4.50 16.70
CA ILE A 615 0.56 3.64 17.78
C ILE A 615 1.34 2.33 17.94
N ASP A 616 1.95 1.81 16.89
CA ASP A 616 2.61 0.51 16.92
C ASP A 616 3.78 0.49 17.91
N ASP A 617 4.59 1.54 17.94
CA ASP A 617 5.70 1.67 18.89
C ASP A 617 5.28 2.31 20.22
N ALA A 618 4.21 3.11 20.21
CA ALA A 618 3.71 3.74 21.43
C ALA A 618 3.22 2.72 22.46
N LEU A 619 2.56 1.64 22.04
CA LEU A 619 2.00 0.65 22.98
C LEU A 619 3.08 -0.12 23.75
N PRO A 620 4.16 -0.67 23.13
CA PRO A 620 5.25 -1.28 23.92
C PRO A 620 5.98 -0.30 24.83
N ARG A 621 6.15 0.98 24.41
CA ARG A 621 6.77 2.02 25.24
C ARG A 621 5.88 2.40 26.41
N LEU A 622 4.59 2.57 26.18
CA LEU A 622 3.60 2.81 27.22
C LEU A 622 3.60 1.66 28.25
N ALA A 623 3.61 0.41 27.76
CA ALA A 623 3.68 -0.75 28.63
C ALA A 623 4.93 -0.74 29.52
N ALA A 624 6.06 -0.26 29.02
CA ALA A 624 7.32 -0.19 29.75
C ALA A 624 7.42 1.01 30.70
N ASP A 625 6.75 2.12 30.42
CA ASP A 625 6.77 3.36 31.19
C ASP A 625 5.65 3.37 32.23
N ALA A 626 6.00 3.03 33.49
CA ALA A 626 5.04 2.99 34.58
C ALA A 626 4.53 4.37 35.03
N ASP A 627 5.28 5.42 34.73
CA ASP A 627 5.03 6.80 35.14
C ASP A 627 4.41 7.65 34.02
N SER A 628 4.11 7.06 32.87
CA SER A 628 3.53 7.76 31.74
C SER A 628 2.24 8.49 32.12
N PRO A 629 2.04 9.75 31.70
CA PRO A 629 0.81 10.50 31.95
C PRO A 629 -0.43 9.84 31.35
N TRP A 630 -0.28 8.98 30.36
CA TRP A 630 -1.36 8.20 29.73
C TRP A 630 -2.04 7.19 30.68
N TRP A 631 -1.46 6.90 31.84
CA TRP A 631 -2.12 6.07 32.87
C TRP A 631 -3.11 6.85 33.75
N ASN A 632 -3.17 8.18 33.61
CA ASN A 632 -4.05 9.02 34.42
C ASN A 632 -5.36 9.29 33.69
N THR A 633 -6.46 8.66 34.08
CA THR A 633 -7.77 8.92 33.48
C THR A 633 -8.29 10.31 33.84
N ARG A 634 -8.72 11.08 32.83
CA ARG A 634 -9.37 12.38 33.01
C ARG A 634 -10.83 12.20 33.44
N GLY A 635 -11.27 12.96 34.42
CA GLY A 635 -12.68 13.06 34.83
C GLY A 635 -13.08 12.28 36.09
N GLY A 636 -12.14 11.58 36.74
CA GLY A 636 -12.36 10.99 38.06
C GLY A 636 -11.83 11.86 39.19
N ASN A 637 -12.51 11.86 40.36
CA ASN A 637 -11.99 12.48 41.60
C ASN A 637 -10.77 11.74 42.18
N GLN A 638 -10.33 10.65 41.58
CA GLN A 638 -9.13 9.87 41.95
C GLN A 638 -8.28 9.66 40.73
N ARG A 639 -6.97 9.91 40.86
CA ARG A 639 -5.95 9.50 39.88
C ARG A 639 -6.06 7.99 39.71
N THR A 640 -6.42 7.52 38.53
CA THR A 640 -6.22 6.11 38.16
C THR A 640 -4.74 5.87 37.98
N ASP A 641 -4.31 4.70 38.38
CA ASP A 641 -2.93 4.24 38.15
C ASP A 641 -2.90 3.19 37.02
N ARG A 642 -1.69 2.86 36.62
CA ARG A 642 -1.44 1.81 35.62
C ARG A 642 -2.20 0.50 35.91
N THR A 643 -2.28 0.11 37.19
CA THR A 643 -2.95 -1.14 37.60
C THR A 643 -4.46 -1.08 37.33
N ALA A 644 -5.08 0.07 37.56
CA ALA A 644 -6.51 0.24 37.31
C ALA A 644 -6.81 0.21 35.80
N VAL A 645 -6.00 0.88 34.98
CA VAL A 645 -6.14 0.87 33.51
C VAL A 645 -5.94 -0.53 32.94
N VAL A 646 -4.87 -1.25 33.37
CA VAL A 646 -4.61 -2.63 32.94
C VAL A 646 -5.75 -3.56 33.36
N ARG A 647 -6.31 -3.38 34.57
CA ARG A 647 -7.47 -4.17 35.03
C ARG A 647 -8.68 -3.94 34.12
N THR A 648 -8.98 -2.69 33.80
CA THR A 648 -10.10 -2.35 32.91
C THR A 648 -9.90 -2.99 31.54
N ALA A 649 -8.73 -2.85 30.95
CA ALA A 649 -8.38 -3.47 29.67
C ALA A 649 -8.54 -5.00 29.71
N TRP A 650 -8.06 -5.65 30.77
CA TRP A 650 -8.17 -7.10 30.96
C TRP A 650 -9.63 -7.56 31.03
N GLN A 651 -10.42 -6.94 31.89
CA GLN A 651 -11.83 -7.29 32.06
C GLN A 651 -12.64 -7.08 30.79
N ASN A 652 -12.42 -5.95 30.09
CA ASN A 652 -13.07 -5.66 28.82
C ASN A 652 -12.67 -6.68 27.74
N SER A 653 -11.41 -7.10 27.72
CA SER A 653 -10.92 -8.11 26.77
C SER A 653 -11.64 -9.44 26.94
N LEU A 654 -11.71 -9.93 28.16
CA LEU A 654 -12.39 -11.20 28.46
C LEU A 654 -13.90 -11.11 28.15
N LYS A 655 -14.52 -10.00 28.53
CA LYS A 655 -15.94 -9.76 28.23
C LYS A 655 -16.18 -9.76 26.72
N HIS A 656 -15.42 -8.97 25.95
CA HIS A 656 -15.59 -8.85 24.51
C HIS A 656 -15.40 -10.19 23.79
N LEU A 657 -14.36 -10.95 24.16
CA LEU A 657 -14.11 -12.26 23.56
C LEU A 657 -15.21 -13.27 23.89
N ARG A 658 -15.72 -13.27 25.15
CA ARG A 658 -16.87 -14.12 25.51
C ARG A 658 -18.12 -13.77 24.71
N ASP A 659 -18.41 -12.47 24.55
CA ASP A 659 -19.56 -11.98 23.79
C ASP A 659 -19.44 -12.30 22.28
N THR A 660 -18.24 -12.30 21.73
CA THR A 660 -17.98 -12.42 20.27
C THR A 660 -17.69 -13.88 19.86
N LEU A 661 -16.88 -14.60 20.62
CA LEU A 661 -16.37 -15.94 20.27
C LEU A 661 -16.92 -17.06 21.17
N GLY A 662 -17.67 -16.69 22.22
CA GLY A 662 -18.29 -17.61 23.17
C GLY A 662 -17.50 -17.77 24.48
N ASN A 663 -18.17 -18.37 25.48
CA ASN A 663 -17.67 -18.41 26.86
C ASN A 663 -16.46 -19.32 27.10
N ASP A 664 -16.15 -20.21 26.19
CA ASP A 664 -15.06 -21.16 26.32
C ASP A 664 -13.76 -20.62 25.68
N PRO A 665 -12.73 -20.23 26.45
CA PRO A 665 -11.47 -19.71 25.93
C PRO A 665 -10.75 -20.66 24.97
N ALA A 666 -10.92 -21.98 25.10
CA ALA A 666 -10.35 -22.96 24.18
C ALA A 666 -10.90 -22.85 22.74
N ARG A 667 -12.00 -22.13 22.56
CA ARG A 667 -12.63 -21.88 21.25
C ARG A 667 -12.21 -20.55 20.61
N TRP A 668 -11.46 -19.71 21.28
CA TRP A 668 -10.99 -18.40 20.77
C TRP A 668 -9.83 -18.54 19.77
N GLN A 669 -9.98 -19.43 18.81
CA GLN A 669 -8.95 -19.70 17.81
C GLN A 669 -8.75 -18.52 16.87
N TRP A 670 -7.48 -18.16 16.61
CA TRP A 670 -7.09 -17.03 15.77
C TRP A 670 -7.80 -17.04 14.42
N GLY A 671 -7.75 -18.16 13.70
CA GLY A 671 -8.35 -18.28 12.37
C GLY A 671 -9.88 -18.18 12.32
N LYS A 672 -10.58 -18.18 13.47
CA LYS A 672 -12.02 -17.89 13.52
C LYS A 672 -12.33 -16.40 13.56
N ALA A 673 -11.43 -15.64 14.16
CA ALA A 673 -11.57 -14.19 14.32
C ALA A 673 -10.78 -13.41 13.26
N HIS A 674 -9.76 -14.01 12.65
CA HIS A 674 -8.87 -13.38 11.69
C HIS A 674 -9.04 -14.03 10.32
N THR A 675 -9.74 -13.33 9.42
CA THR A 675 -10.14 -13.87 8.11
C THR A 675 -9.82 -12.92 6.97
N LEU A 676 -9.44 -13.47 5.81
CA LEU A 676 -9.12 -12.74 4.59
C LEU A 676 -10.27 -12.80 3.59
N THR A 677 -10.76 -11.64 3.18
CA THR A 677 -11.67 -11.48 2.04
C THR A 677 -11.07 -10.47 1.07
N HIS A 678 -10.97 -10.85 -0.19
CA HIS A 678 -10.59 -9.95 -1.26
C HIS A 678 -11.83 -9.21 -1.76
N ASN A 679 -11.90 -7.92 -1.46
CA ASN A 679 -13.04 -7.10 -1.81
C ASN A 679 -12.89 -6.51 -3.21
N HIS A 680 -13.99 -6.54 -3.97
CA HIS A 680 -14.12 -5.82 -5.23
C HIS A 680 -14.80 -4.45 -4.96
N PRO A 681 -14.48 -3.38 -5.70
CA PRO A 681 -15.14 -2.08 -5.51
C PRO A 681 -16.68 -2.13 -5.55
N LEU A 682 -17.26 -2.99 -6.37
CA LEU A 682 -18.72 -3.21 -6.40
C LEU A 682 -19.21 -4.17 -5.32
N GLY A 683 -18.32 -4.97 -4.74
CA GLY A 683 -18.65 -5.98 -3.71
C GLY A 683 -18.95 -5.40 -2.33
N VAL A 684 -18.85 -4.09 -2.15
CA VAL A 684 -19.26 -3.41 -0.91
C VAL A 684 -20.78 -3.47 -0.70
N LYS A 685 -21.56 -3.55 -1.79
CA LYS A 685 -23.03 -3.58 -1.75
C LYS A 685 -23.57 -5.02 -1.81
N LYS A 686 -24.43 -5.40 -0.86
CA LYS A 686 -25.20 -6.65 -0.91
C LYS A 686 -26.31 -6.54 -1.98
N PRO A 687 -26.58 -7.58 -2.78
CA PRO A 687 -25.95 -8.91 -2.78
C PRO A 687 -24.71 -9.02 -3.69
N LEU A 688 -24.17 -7.94 -4.24
CA LEU A 688 -23.05 -7.93 -5.18
C LEU A 688 -21.75 -8.53 -4.57
N ASN A 689 -21.62 -8.48 -3.25
CA ASN A 689 -20.52 -9.13 -2.55
C ASN A 689 -20.43 -10.64 -2.83
N LEU A 690 -21.56 -11.32 -3.04
CA LEU A 690 -21.59 -12.75 -3.35
C LEU A 690 -21.09 -13.06 -4.77
N LEU A 691 -21.10 -12.04 -5.65
CA LEU A 691 -20.69 -12.18 -7.04
C LEU A 691 -19.23 -11.78 -7.26
N PHE A 692 -18.78 -10.75 -6.57
CA PHE A 692 -17.52 -10.09 -6.88
C PHE A 692 -16.42 -10.38 -5.85
N ASN A 693 -16.75 -10.55 -4.55
CA ASN A 693 -15.72 -10.78 -3.53
C ASN A 693 -15.23 -12.23 -3.52
N VAL A 694 -13.99 -12.44 -3.08
CA VAL A 694 -13.35 -13.75 -2.97
C VAL A 694 -12.94 -14.01 -1.52
N GLY A 695 -13.37 -15.11 -0.94
CA GLY A 695 -13.15 -15.50 0.48
C GLY A 695 -14.50 -15.70 1.18
N ALA A 696 -14.58 -15.77 2.51
CA ALA A 696 -13.53 -15.51 3.49
C ALA A 696 -12.67 -16.75 3.77
N PHE A 697 -11.37 -16.56 3.96
CA PHE A 697 -10.43 -17.61 4.34
C PHE A 697 -9.89 -17.34 5.74
N ALA A 698 -9.71 -18.39 6.57
CA ALA A 698 -8.95 -18.25 7.80
C ALA A 698 -7.49 -17.89 7.47
N ALA A 699 -6.93 -16.90 8.13
CA ALA A 699 -5.62 -16.36 7.81
C ALA A 699 -4.66 -16.44 9.01
N PRO A 700 -3.48 -17.11 8.87
CA PRO A 700 -2.42 -17.09 9.86
C PRO A 700 -1.64 -15.77 9.81
N GLY A 701 -0.78 -15.52 10.81
CA GLY A 701 0.02 -14.30 10.86
C GLY A 701 -0.78 -13.09 11.32
N THR A 702 -0.15 -11.94 11.34
CA THR A 702 -0.72 -10.67 11.77
C THR A 702 0.23 -9.52 11.44
N HIS A 703 -0.01 -8.36 12.05
CA HIS A 703 0.87 -7.20 12.08
C HIS A 703 2.25 -7.54 12.73
N GLU A 704 3.33 -6.99 12.20
CA GLU A 704 4.73 -7.12 12.69
C GLU A 704 5.33 -8.54 12.70
N VAL A 705 4.76 -9.48 11.93
CA VAL A 705 5.38 -10.78 11.63
C VAL A 705 5.77 -10.88 10.15
N PRO A 706 6.70 -11.78 9.74
CA PRO A 706 7.07 -11.95 8.33
C PRO A 706 5.88 -12.26 7.42
N ASN A 707 5.02 -13.22 7.78
CA ASN A 707 3.75 -13.48 7.10
C ASN A 707 2.69 -12.45 7.50
N ASN A 708 2.85 -11.24 7.03
CA ASN A 708 2.14 -10.04 7.46
C ASN A 708 0.71 -9.98 6.91
N LEU A 709 -0.12 -10.98 7.19
CA LEU A 709 -1.56 -10.91 6.92
C LEU A 709 -2.21 -10.07 8.03
N SER A 710 -2.26 -8.76 7.83
CA SER A 710 -2.56 -7.80 8.89
C SER A 710 -4.00 -7.35 8.91
N ALA A 711 -4.51 -7.16 10.12
CA ALA A 711 -5.72 -6.41 10.41
C ALA A 711 -5.38 -5.08 11.10
N LYS A 712 -6.31 -4.13 11.11
CA LYS A 712 -6.19 -2.90 11.90
C LYS A 712 -6.26 -3.23 13.38
N ILE A 713 -5.56 -2.46 14.23
CA ILE A 713 -5.73 -2.52 15.67
C ILE A 713 -7.18 -2.11 15.99
N GLY A 714 -7.91 -3.00 16.64
CA GLY A 714 -9.33 -2.84 16.91
C GLY A 714 -9.88 -4.03 17.71
N PRO A 715 -11.18 -4.04 18.04
CA PRO A 715 -11.80 -5.18 18.72
C PRO A 715 -12.04 -6.34 17.74
N ALA A 716 -12.10 -7.57 18.29
CA ALA A 716 -12.45 -8.76 17.51
C ALA A 716 -13.87 -8.64 16.91
N PRO A 717 -14.12 -9.22 15.72
CA PRO A 717 -13.20 -9.96 14.86
C PRO A 717 -12.27 -9.06 14.03
N TRP A 718 -11.16 -9.61 13.54
CA TRP A 718 -10.16 -8.89 12.78
C TRP A 718 -10.16 -9.30 11.31
N PRO A 719 -10.91 -8.64 10.43
CA PRO A 719 -10.77 -8.87 9.00
C PRO A 719 -9.39 -8.42 8.54
N VAL A 720 -8.70 -9.27 7.78
CA VAL A 720 -7.40 -8.95 7.17
C VAL A 720 -7.61 -7.82 6.15
N THR A 721 -6.86 -6.75 6.28
CA THR A 721 -6.95 -5.58 5.40
C THR A 721 -5.81 -5.49 4.40
N TYR A 722 -4.59 -5.88 4.80
CA TYR A 722 -3.41 -5.84 3.93
C TYR A 722 -2.44 -6.97 4.24
N GLY A 723 -1.51 -7.21 3.34
CA GLY A 723 -0.47 -8.22 3.51
C GLY A 723 0.31 -8.48 2.23
N PRO A 724 1.08 -9.60 2.15
CA PRO A 724 1.85 -9.96 0.98
C PRO A 724 0.99 -10.00 -0.28
N SER A 725 1.05 -8.95 -1.11
CA SER A 725 0.26 -8.83 -2.34
C SER A 725 0.78 -9.72 -3.48
N THR A 726 1.98 -10.20 -3.34
CA THR A 726 2.61 -11.33 -4.05
C THR A 726 3.81 -11.76 -3.20
N ARG A 727 4.17 -13.05 -3.21
CA ARG A 727 5.44 -13.55 -2.67
C ARG A 727 6.30 -14.02 -3.82
N ARG A 728 7.60 -13.68 -3.80
CA ARG A 728 8.53 -13.97 -4.88
C ARG A 728 9.86 -14.47 -4.35
N LEU A 729 10.42 -15.52 -5.00
CA LEU A 729 11.73 -16.08 -4.71
C LEU A 729 12.48 -16.35 -6.02
N ILE A 730 13.67 -15.81 -6.13
CA ILE A 730 14.51 -15.93 -7.34
C ILE A 730 15.88 -16.46 -6.90
N ASP A 731 16.22 -17.66 -7.37
CA ASP A 731 17.59 -18.20 -7.24
C ASP A 731 18.33 -17.95 -8.56
N PHE A 732 19.41 -17.22 -8.50
CA PHE A 732 20.21 -16.88 -9.68
C PHE A 732 21.06 -18.04 -10.24
N ALA A 733 20.95 -19.25 -9.67
CA ALA A 733 21.39 -20.46 -10.34
C ALA A 733 20.51 -20.77 -11.56
N ASP A 734 19.20 -20.46 -11.48
CA ASP A 734 18.27 -20.48 -12.60
C ASP A 734 17.12 -19.49 -12.36
N ALA A 735 17.37 -18.22 -12.69
CA ALA A 735 16.38 -17.16 -12.59
C ALA A 735 15.11 -17.41 -13.43
N GLY A 736 15.22 -18.28 -14.45
CA GLY A 736 14.06 -18.68 -15.27
C GLY A 736 13.09 -19.63 -14.58
N GLN A 737 13.38 -20.08 -13.35
CA GLN A 737 12.52 -20.97 -12.54
C GLN A 737 12.13 -20.34 -11.19
N ALA A 738 11.95 -19.03 -11.16
CA ALA A 738 11.53 -18.31 -9.96
C ALA A 738 10.20 -18.84 -9.42
N LEU A 739 9.96 -18.60 -8.14
CA LEU A 739 8.70 -18.96 -7.47
C LEU A 739 7.87 -17.72 -7.17
N THR A 740 6.55 -17.87 -7.25
CA THR A 740 5.56 -16.83 -6.94
C THR A 740 4.37 -17.40 -6.19
N SER A 741 3.68 -16.56 -5.42
CA SER A 741 2.41 -16.87 -4.79
C SER A 741 1.54 -15.60 -4.75
N ASN A 742 0.39 -15.64 -5.42
CA ASN A 742 -0.50 -14.48 -5.55
C ASN A 742 -1.81 -14.70 -4.80
N PRO A 743 -2.40 -13.62 -4.24
CA PRO A 743 -3.58 -13.73 -3.36
C PRO A 743 -4.89 -14.03 -4.07
N VAL A 744 -5.00 -13.75 -5.37
CA VAL A 744 -6.12 -14.08 -6.24
C VAL A 744 -5.62 -14.41 -7.64
N GLY A 745 -6.51 -14.71 -8.59
CA GLY A 745 -6.13 -15.04 -9.94
C GLY A 745 -5.59 -13.87 -10.77
N GLN A 746 -5.10 -14.20 -11.96
CA GLN A 746 -4.50 -13.25 -12.92
C GLN A 746 -5.55 -12.30 -13.51
N SER A 747 -6.77 -12.78 -13.76
CA SER A 747 -7.84 -12.03 -14.38
C SER A 747 -8.62 -11.17 -13.39
N GLY A 748 -9.00 -9.96 -13.80
CA GLY A 748 -9.95 -9.12 -13.10
C GLY A 748 -11.38 -9.25 -13.61
N VAL A 749 -11.62 -10.15 -14.55
CA VAL A 749 -12.95 -10.33 -15.15
C VAL A 749 -13.75 -11.34 -14.33
N PRO A 750 -14.88 -10.94 -13.73
CA PRO A 750 -15.74 -11.86 -13.00
C PRO A 750 -16.18 -13.03 -13.87
N PHE A 751 -16.30 -14.23 -13.29
CA PHE A 751 -16.58 -15.51 -13.96
C PHE A 751 -15.46 -16.07 -14.85
N ASP A 752 -14.35 -15.36 -15.05
CA ASP A 752 -13.18 -15.99 -15.65
C ASP A 752 -12.60 -17.04 -14.68
N ARG A 753 -12.12 -18.15 -15.22
CA ARG A 753 -11.53 -19.23 -14.42
C ARG A 753 -10.32 -18.78 -13.61
N HIS A 754 -9.63 -17.73 -14.08
CA HIS A 754 -8.46 -17.12 -13.44
C HIS A 754 -8.82 -15.89 -12.62
N TYR A 755 -10.07 -15.74 -12.16
CA TYR A 755 -10.47 -14.67 -11.27
C TYR A 755 -10.05 -14.92 -9.81
N SER A 756 -10.15 -16.15 -9.33
CA SER A 756 -9.91 -16.54 -7.93
C SER A 756 -9.13 -17.84 -7.73
N ASP A 757 -8.63 -18.45 -8.80
CA ASP A 757 -8.05 -19.79 -8.81
C ASP A 757 -6.78 -19.95 -7.94
N GLN A 758 -6.11 -18.87 -7.55
CA GLN A 758 -4.92 -18.91 -6.70
C GLN A 758 -5.20 -18.64 -5.22
N ALA A 759 -6.41 -18.17 -4.86
CA ALA A 759 -6.69 -17.62 -3.53
C ALA A 759 -6.55 -18.64 -2.40
N GLU A 760 -7.06 -19.85 -2.58
CA GLU A 760 -6.96 -20.90 -1.56
C GLU A 760 -5.50 -21.37 -1.37
N GLY A 761 -4.77 -21.60 -2.48
CA GLY A 761 -3.35 -21.95 -2.42
C GLY A 761 -2.48 -20.88 -1.74
N TYR A 762 -2.83 -19.61 -1.94
CA TYR A 762 -2.13 -18.49 -1.33
C TYR A 762 -2.20 -18.51 0.20
N VAL A 763 -3.40 -18.65 0.79
CA VAL A 763 -3.56 -18.70 2.25
C VAL A 763 -2.96 -19.94 2.88
N GLN A 764 -2.86 -21.03 2.10
CA GLN A 764 -2.18 -22.27 2.47
C GLN A 764 -0.65 -22.22 2.30
N GLY A 765 -0.10 -21.07 1.85
CA GLY A 765 1.34 -20.91 1.65
C GLY A 765 1.91 -21.66 0.43
N GLN A 766 1.10 -21.96 -0.56
CA GLN A 766 1.54 -22.63 -1.78
C GLN A 766 2.21 -21.68 -2.75
N TYR A 767 3.25 -22.14 -3.42
CA TYR A 767 3.99 -21.41 -4.45
C TYR A 767 3.85 -22.08 -5.81
N GLN A 768 3.87 -21.26 -6.85
CA GLN A 768 3.85 -21.66 -8.26
C GLN A 768 5.15 -21.21 -8.95
N ARG A 769 5.47 -21.77 -10.09
CA ARG A 769 6.63 -21.37 -10.89
C ARG A 769 6.30 -20.13 -11.72
N ALA A 770 7.17 -19.12 -11.64
CA ALA A 770 7.24 -17.97 -12.54
C ALA A 770 8.32 -18.28 -13.62
N GLN A 771 7.94 -19.08 -14.60
CA GLN A 771 8.85 -19.60 -15.61
C GLN A 771 9.15 -18.55 -16.69
N MET A 772 10.39 -18.51 -17.19
CA MET A 772 10.79 -17.69 -18.32
C MET A 772 11.21 -18.56 -19.52
N GLY A 773 10.89 -18.09 -20.72
CA GLY A 773 11.27 -18.74 -21.97
C GLY A 773 10.23 -19.72 -22.49
N VAL A 774 10.65 -20.94 -22.84
CA VAL A 774 9.72 -21.93 -23.37
C VAL A 774 8.95 -22.57 -22.24
N ILE A 775 7.64 -22.35 -22.22
CA ILE A 775 6.71 -22.95 -21.24
C ILE A 775 5.78 -23.94 -21.94
N PRO A 776 5.23 -24.93 -21.20
CA PRO A 776 4.04 -25.63 -21.64
C PRO A 776 2.88 -24.64 -21.76
N ALA A 777 2.52 -24.27 -23.00
CA ALA A 777 1.39 -23.36 -23.20
C ALA A 777 0.08 -24.10 -22.96
N HIS A 778 -0.79 -23.53 -22.12
CA HIS A 778 -2.15 -24.01 -21.91
C HIS A 778 -3.07 -23.56 -23.05
N SER A 779 -2.85 -22.32 -23.53
CA SER A 779 -3.47 -21.77 -24.75
C SER A 779 -2.53 -20.76 -25.41
N THR A 780 -2.77 -20.45 -26.69
CA THR A 780 -1.99 -19.48 -27.44
C THR A 780 -2.89 -18.57 -28.24
N LEU A 781 -2.72 -17.26 -28.01
CA LEU A 781 -3.31 -16.18 -28.80
C LEU A 781 -2.24 -15.60 -29.72
N ARG A 782 -2.55 -15.46 -31.00
CA ARG A 782 -1.69 -14.82 -31.98
C ARG A 782 -2.25 -13.45 -32.33
N LEU A 783 -1.50 -12.42 -32.02
CA LEU A 783 -1.83 -11.05 -32.41
C LEU A 783 -1.14 -10.78 -33.73
N ILE A 784 -1.91 -10.38 -34.75
CA ILE A 784 -1.40 -10.17 -36.11
C ILE A 784 -1.60 -8.71 -36.54
N PRO A 785 -0.79 -8.19 -37.47
CA PRO A 785 -1.02 -6.85 -38.03
C PRO A 785 -2.43 -6.72 -38.60
N GLY A 786 -3.15 -5.65 -38.22
CA GLY A 786 -4.44 -5.25 -38.74
C GLY A 786 -4.34 -3.93 -39.54
N GLU A 787 -5.35 -3.67 -40.36
CA GLU A 787 -5.48 -2.41 -41.09
C GLU A 787 -5.77 -1.23 -40.15
#